data_898ab9e4374b44397294ab99a3c3ac87
#
_entry.id   898ab9e4374b44397294ab99a3c3ac87
#
_cell.length_a   1.000
_cell.length_b   1.000
_cell.length_c   1.000
_cell.angle_alpha   90.00
_cell.angle_beta   90.00
_cell.angle_gamma   90.00
#
_symmetry.space_group_name_H-M   'P 1'
#
loop_
_entity.id
_entity.type
_entity.pdbx_description
1 polymer ?
#
loop_
_entity_poly.entity_id
_entity_poly.type
_entity_poly.pdbx_seq_one_letter_code
_entity_poly.pdbx_strand_id
1 'polypeptide(L)'
;MCGTRENGRVTHSPGSRREPARPFDLAAIGRGLVFADSLDRLAAALDDGGGAAVVQAPPGTGKTTLVPPLLANLGRAGGDRLGGGVAGGRIVVTQPRRVAARAAARRLAFLDGSPLGERVGHTVRGESSTKPGVLIEFVTPGILLRRLLADPSLPGVTAVILDEVHERGLETDLLVGMLTEVRELRGDLRLVAMSATVDAHRFAALLGARGDGAARGDDGGPAAVVDCPAALHPLEVRWAPTPVPRLDDRGVTRQFLEHVANTAAAAHARALAADPGIDALVFVPGAWEVAEVAARLRATADPGTEVLELHGQVDAAAQDRAVSGREPGGPPRIVVSTALAESSLTVPGVRLVVDSGLAREPRRDSVRGMSGLVTVSASRASADQRAGRAARLGPGTVVRCYDQKTFAAAPAHAMPEIAVADLAGAALVLACWGAPGGRGLALPDPPPRQAMDDAVRVLRDLGAVDDDGRATPIGRTLARVPADPRLARALLDGSAAVGTRTAAEVVALVAGDARAPGADLGRLWSDLRSGRDPAARRWTEEVRRLEGIARREGGGVANAGPGAGGGPGAGGGTRAGGPRTGGLRGADALGFVVALAYPDRVARRVPGGSTYLLASGTAAGLPAGSSLAGHEWLAVAEVTRAAGRDAAGTGAVIRSAAALEADTAEVAAGHLLTDRLEARFEGGRVVARRERRLGAITLSSTPVKPGPAEGREAVARALATGGLGVIGWSPGADGLRRRLALLRRELGDPWPDVSEPALLARLGDWLGPELEALAGGASVRGLDLAEPLRRLLPWPEASRLGGLVPERLEVPSGSRVPIAYPEVDDDGDAGRGGGEEAAGGSGETGARPVVAVKLQECFGWAATPRLVDGRVPVVFHLLSPAGRPLAVTDDLASFWSGPYAQVRAEMRGRYPKHPWPEDPWTAPATARTKKRG
;
A
#
# COMPACT_ATOMS: atom_id res chain seq x y z
N MET A 1 -31.48 55.73 86.96
CA MET A 1 -31.51 56.75 85.93
C MET A 1 -31.23 56.09 84.62
N CYS A 2 -32.15 55.98 83.69
CA CYS A 2 -32.18 55.19 82.54
C CYS A 2 -31.59 55.95 81.33
N GLY A 3 -30.56 55.43 80.74
CA GLY A 3 -30.00 56.02 79.52
C GLY A 3 -30.33 55.08 78.32
N THR A 4 -31.18 55.54 77.41
CA THR A 4 -31.65 54.90 76.17
C THR A 4 -30.53 54.91 75.18
N ARG A 5 -30.14 53.66 74.64
CA ARG A 5 -29.30 53.48 73.46
C ARG A 5 -30.17 53.51 72.20
N GLU A 6 -29.86 54.41 71.33
CA GLU A 6 -30.34 54.42 69.91
C GLU A 6 -29.63 53.40 69.10
N ASN A 7 -30.39 52.48 68.38
CA ASN A 7 -29.92 51.54 67.40
C ASN A 7 -29.77 52.22 66.03
N GLY A 8 -28.55 52.52 65.61
CA GLY A 8 -28.24 52.95 64.26
C GLY A 8 -28.31 51.70 63.25
N ARG A 9 -29.31 51.70 62.40
CA ARG A 9 -29.37 50.76 61.24
C ARG A 9 -28.30 51.12 60.23
N VAL A 10 -27.29 50.19 60.11
CA VAL A 10 -26.36 50.21 59.05
C VAL A 10 -27.05 49.64 57.81
N THR A 11 -27.34 50.42 56.80
CA THR A 11 -27.79 50.02 55.49
C THR A 11 -26.58 49.51 54.73
N HIS A 12 -26.46 48.17 54.58
CA HIS A 12 -25.53 47.54 53.64
C HIS A 12 -25.99 47.83 52.21
N SER A 13 -25.23 48.64 51.48
CA SER A 13 -25.29 48.73 50.02
C SER A 13 -24.90 47.36 49.43
N PRO A 14 -25.62 46.82 48.43
CA PRO A 14 -25.22 45.57 47.77
C PRO A 14 -23.85 45.80 47.08
N GLY A 15 -22.81 45.12 47.60
CA GLY A 15 -21.47 45.16 47.00
C GLY A 15 -21.55 44.79 45.51
N SER A 16 -21.04 45.65 44.68
CA SER A 16 -20.78 45.36 43.28
C SER A 16 -19.94 44.07 43.19
N ARG A 17 -20.52 43.00 42.68
CA ARG A 17 -19.76 41.79 42.28
C ARG A 17 -18.67 42.27 41.34
N ARG A 18 -17.40 42.30 41.81
CA ARG A 18 -16.25 42.47 40.94
C ARG A 18 -16.32 41.40 39.89
N GLU A 19 -16.52 41.79 38.60
CA GLU A 19 -16.31 40.86 37.48
C GLU A 19 -14.96 40.19 37.64
N PRO A 20 -14.91 38.87 37.48
CA PRO A 20 -13.63 38.17 37.56
C PRO A 20 -12.68 38.74 36.51
N ALA A 21 -11.50 39.18 36.94
CA ALA A 21 -10.51 39.80 36.07
C ALA A 21 -10.20 38.85 34.87
N ARG A 22 -10.50 39.28 33.64
CA ARG A 22 -10.22 38.57 32.42
C ARG A 22 -8.68 38.38 32.30
N PRO A 23 -8.19 37.13 32.09
CA PRO A 23 -6.74 36.90 32.08
C PRO A 23 -6.02 37.59 30.91
N PHE A 24 -6.67 37.81 29.78
CA PHE A 24 -6.09 38.39 28.55
C PHE A 24 -6.83 39.66 28.13
N ASP A 25 -6.10 40.73 27.78
CA ASP A 25 -6.64 41.94 27.19
C ASP A 25 -6.77 41.76 25.68
N LEU A 26 -7.97 41.32 25.25
CA LEU A 26 -8.25 41.08 23.83
C LEU A 26 -8.18 42.34 22.97
N ALA A 27 -8.44 43.52 23.53
CA ALA A 27 -8.38 44.78 22.79
C ALA A 27 -6.91 45.17 22.50
N ALA A 28 -6.03 44.98 23.48
CA ALA A 28 -4.59 45.21 23.29
C ALA A 28 -3.96 44.20 22.32
N ILE A 29 -4.24 42.88 22.51
CA ILE A 29 -3.72 41.79 21.67
C ILE A 29 -4.24 41.89 20.23
N GLY A 30 -5.52 42.28 20.06
CA GLY A 30 -6.23 42.35 18.78
C GLY A 30 -6.00 43.63 17.97
N ARG A 31 -5.21 44.57 18.46
CA ARG A 31 -4.99 45.83 17.78
C ARG A 31 -4.46 45.65 16.36
N GLY A 32 -5.26 46.07 15.36
CA GLY A 32 -4.93 45.94 13.94
C GLY A 32 -5.13 44.54 13.37
N LEU A 33 -5.74 43.58 14.09
CA LEU A 33 -6.10 42.28 13.60
C LEU A 33 -7.57 42.23 13.18
N VAL A 34 -7.84 41.88 11.92
CA VAL A 34 -9.18 41.84 11.33
C VAL A 34 -10.14 40.90 12.10
N PHE A 35 -9.61 39.79 12.65
CA PHE A 35 -10.41 38.83 13.38
C PHE A 35 -11.02 39.39 14.69
N ALA A 36 -10.52 40.52 15.19
CA ALA A 36 -11.06 41.15 16.39
C ALA A 36 -12.57 41.41 16.31
N ASP A 37 -13.08 41.78 15.13
CA ASP A 37 -14.50 42.06 14.88
C ASP A 37 -15.40 40.79 14.92
N SER A 38 -14.78 39.60 14.93
CA SER A 38 -15.48 38.32 14.95
C SER A 38 -15.52 37.64 16.32
N LEU A 39 -14.88 38.23 17.34
CA LEU A 39 -14.74 37.62 18.67
C LEU A 39 -16.07 37.41 19.37
N ASP A 40 -16.98 38.41 19.33
CA ASP A 40 -18.29 38.33 19.98
C ASP A 40 -19.19 37.28 19.31
N ARG A 41 -19.10 37.17 17.98
CA ARG A 41 -19.80 36.12 17.23
C ARG A 41 -19.29 34.73 17.61
N LEU A 42 -17.98 34.55 17.77
CA LEU A 42 -17.40 33.27 18.20
C LEU A 42 -17.79 32.94 19.64
N ALA A 43 -17.80 33.92 20.54
CA ALA A 43 -18.24 33.72 21.91
C ALA A 43 -19.72 33.26 21.97
N ALA A 44 -20.62 33.95 21.27
CA ALA A 44 -22.02 33.55 21.16
C ALA A 44 -22.20 32.17 20.56
N ALA A 45 -21.52 31.88 19.45
CA ALA A 45 -21.54 30.57 18.79
C ALA A 45 -21.12 29.39 19.69
N LEU A 46 -20.17 29.63 20.60
CA LEU A 46 -19.72 28.61 21.55
C LEU A 46 -20.69 28.41 22.72
N ASP A 47 -21.38 29.46 23.15
CA ASP A 47 -22.35 29.37 24.22
C ASP A 47 -23.69 28.77 23.74
N ASP A 48 -24.16 29.15 22.52
CA ASP A 48 -25.38 28.64 21.91
C ASP A 48 -25.21 27.27 21.27
N GLY A 49 -24.01 26.94 20.73
CA GLY A 49 -23.71 25.75 19.97
C GLY A 49 -23.17 24.58 20.79
N GLY A 50 -23.43 24.50 22.09
CA GLY A 50 -23.00 23.36 22.93
C GLY A 50 -21.47 23.24 23.03
N GLY A 51 -20.71 24.32 22.88
CA GLY A 51 -19.26 24.36 23.09
C GLY A 51 -18.42 23.98 21.87
N ALA A 52 -18.99 23.80 20.67
CA ALA A 52 -18.26 23.58 19.44
C ALA A 52 -18.47 24.68 18.40
N ALA A 53 -17.40 25.05 17.69
CA ALA A 53 -17.47 25.99 16.59
C ALA A 53 -16.37 25.74 15.54
N VAL A 54 -16.63 26.15 14.30
CA VAL A 54 -15.63 26.20 13.23
C VAL A 54 -15.37 27.66 12.87
N VAL A 55 -14.12 28.07 12.89
CA VAL A 55 -13.69 29.40 12.47
C VAL A 55 -13.15 29.33 11.04
N GLN A 56 -13.79 29.98 10.12
CA GLN A 56 -13.33 30.16 8.74
C GLN A 56 -12.76 31.58 8.60
N ALA A 57 -11.47 31.70 8.40
CA ALA A 57 -10.80 32.97 8.23
C ALA A 57 -9.54 32.84 7.38
N PRO A 58 -9.30 33.73 6.43
CA PRO A 58 -8.06 33.74 5.65
C PRO A 58 -6.83 33.78 6.54
N PRO A 59 -5.68 33.28 6.04
CA PRO A 59 -4.44 33.36 6.79
C PRO A 59 -4.04 34.82 7.06
N GLY A 60 -3.53 35.11 8.28
CA GLY A 60 -3.06 36.45 8.65
C GLY A 60 -4.11 37.33 9.30
N THR A 61 -5.37 36.95 9.37
CA THR A 61 -6.44 37.70 10.04
C THR A 61 -6.28 37.82 11.56
N GLY A 62 -5.46 36.95 12.17
CA GLY A 62 -5.25 36.91 13.63
C GLY A 62 -6.01 35.82 14.36
N LYS A 63 -6.67 34.86 13.66
CA LYS A 63 -7.40 33.73 14.26
C LYS A 63 -6.58 32.98 15.32
N THR A 64 -5.36 32.55 14.96
CA THR A 64 -4.44 31.85 15.88
C THR A 64 -3.99 32.69 17.08
N THR A 65 -4.01 34.01 16.95
CA THR A 65 -3.62 34.97 18.00
C THR A 65 -4.75 35.29 18.94
N LEU A 66 -6.01 35.36 18.47
CA LEU A 66 -7.13 35.88 19.24
C LEU A 66 -8.07 34.80 19.77
N VAL A 67 -8.25 33.67 19.09
CA VAL A 67 -9.15 32.58 19.53
C VAL A 67 -8.70 31.96 20.86
N PRO A 68 -7.41 31.63 21.07
CA PRO A 68 -6.98 31.04 22.35
C PRO A 68 -7.19 31.96 23.57
N PRO A 69 -6.83 33.27 23.53
CA PRO A 69 -7.10 34.17 24.64
C PRO A 69 -8.60 34.40 24.90
N LEU A 70 -9.43 34.41 23.85
CA LEU A 70 -10.89 34.47 24.01
C LEU A 70 -11.39 33.29 24.84
N LEU A 71 -11.01 32.05 24.46
CA LEU A 71 -11.44 30.86 25.17
C LEU A 71 -10.92 30.82 26.61
N ALA A 72 -9.70 31.29 26.86
CA ALA A 72 -9.17 31.41 28.21
C ALA A 72 -9.97 32.42 29.08
N ASN A 73 -10.46 33.51 28.49
CA ASN A 73 -11.33 34.48 29.17
C ASN A 73 -12.72 33.90 29.46
N LEU A 74 -13.32 33.17 28.48
CA LEU A 74 -14.61 32.51 28.65
C LEU A 74 -14.59 31.38 29.69
N GLY A 75 -13.48 30.62 29.79
CA GLY A 75 -13.32 29.54 30.75
C GLY A 75 -13.34 30.00 32.22
N ARG A 76 -12.91 31.22 32.52
CA ARG A 76 -12.97 31.82 33.86
C ARG A 76 -14.32 32.44 34.24
N ALA A 77 -15.06 32.92 33.27
CA ALA A 77 -16.39 33.51 33.52
C ALA A 77 -17.42 32.45 33.94
N GLY A 78 -17.24 31.18 33.57
CA GLY A 78 -18.12 30.06 33.93
C GLY A 78 -17.79 29.35 35.26
N GLY A 79 -16.78 29.78 35.99
CA GLY A 79 -16.15 29.08 37.12
C GLY A 79 -17.00 28.89 38.41
N ASP A 80 -18.27 29.35 38.42
CA ASP A 80 -19.17 29.20 39.57
C ASP A 80 -20.23 28.08 39.40
N ARG A 81 -20.25 27.36 38.26
CA ARG A 81 -21.29 26.36 37.99
C ARG A 81 -20.90 24.89 38.15
N LEU A 82 -19.59 24.57 38.32
CA LEU A 82 -19.16 23.19 38.52
C LEU A 82 -18.21 23.13 39.74
N GLY A 83 -18.70 22.68 40.86
CA GLY A 83 -17.99 22.50 42.12
C GLY A 83 -16.80 21.56 42.00
N GLY A 84 -15.59 22.11 41.89
CA GLY A 84 -14.32 21.36 41.87
C GLY A 84 -13.13 22.23 41.50
N GLY A 85 -12.67 23.04 42.38
CA GLY A 85 -11.39 23.64 42.72
C GLY A 85 -10.22 23.64 41.71
N VAL A 86 -10.31 24.20 40.48
CA VAL A 86 -9.18 24.86 39.82
C VAL A 86 -9.73 26.00 38.97
N ALA A 87 -9.56 27.22 39.42
CA ALA A 87 -9.90 28.42 38.68
C ALA A 87 -8.99 28.58 37.46
N GLY A 88 -9.52 28.28 36.26
CA GLY A 88 -8.89 28.51 34.97
C GLY A 88 -8.17 27.29 34.39
N GLY A 89 -8.93 26.44 33.67
CA GLY A 89 -8.34 25.32 32.94
C GLY A 89 -7.48 25.76 31.74
N ARG A 90 -6.63 24.87 31.25
CA ARG A 90 -5.71 25.12 30.13
C ARG A 90 -6.43 25.04 28.79
N ILE A 91 -6.07 25.92 27.88
CA ILE A 91 -6.43 25.86 26.46
C ILE A 91 -5.28 25.20 25.69
N VAL A 92 -5.56 24.13 24.98
CA VAL A 92 -4.57 23.44 24.12
C VAL A 92 -4.83 23.79 22.67
N VAL A 93 -3.78 24.28 21.97
CA VAL A 93 -3.88 24.67 20.55
C VAL A 93 -2.95 23.78 19.73
N THR A 94 -3.48 23.06 18.76
CA THR A 94 -2.63 22.28 17.85
C THR A 94 -2.11 23.14 16.70
N GLN A 95 -0.85 22.90 16.34
CA GLN A 95 -0.22 23.46 15.14
C GLN A 95 0.45 22.32 14.37
N PRO A 96 0.24 22.19 13.05
CA PRO A 96 0.73 21.05 12.29
C PRO A 96 2.26 20.95 12.27
N ARG A 97 2.95 22.07 12.53
CA ARG A 97 4.42 22.15 12.46
C ARG A 97 5.03 22.70 13.73
N ARG A 98 6.16 22.11 14.18
CA ARG A 98 6.89 22.53 15.38
C ARG A 98 7.26 24.02 15.36
N VAL A 99 7.73 24.51 14.21
CA VAL A 99 8.11 25.94 14.05
C VAL A 99 6.91 26.84 14.26
N ALA A 100 5.74 26.47 13.70
CA ALA A 100 4.51 27.23 13.84
C ALA A 100 4.04 27.29 15.31
N ALA A 101 4.08 26.17 16.03
CA ALA A 101 3.71 26.13 17.45
C ALA A 101 4.61 27.05 18.29
N ARG A 102 5.93 27.04 18.06
CA ARG A 102 6.87 27.95 18.75
C ARG A 102 6.63 29.41 18.40
N ALA A 103 6.48 29.72 17.10
CA ALA A 103 6.27 31.09 16.63
C ALA A 103 4.95 31.66 17.14
N ALA A 104 3.87 30.88 17.13
CA ALA A 104 2.57 31.29 17.65
C ALA A 104 2.63 31.55 19.17
N ALA A 105 3.26 30.66 19.95
CA ALA A 105 3.42 30.86 21.38
C ALA A 105 4.25 32.11 21.71
N ARG A 106 5.38 32.32 21.06
CA ARG A 106 6.21 33.52 21.24
C ARG A 106 5.47 34.80 20.86
N ARG A 107 4.77 34.77 19.72
CA ARG A 107 4.01 35.96 19.26
C ARG A 107 2.91 36.33 20.25
N LEU A 108 2.15 35.35 20.72
CA LEU A 108 1.08 35.61 21.68
C LEU A 108 1.63 36.06 23.04
N ALA A 109 2.69 35.44 23.55
CA ALA A 109 3.36 35.87 24.80
C ALA A 109 3.86 37.30 24.68
N PHE A 110 4.47 37.68 23.56
CA PHE A 110 4.93 39.06 23.28
C PHE A 110 3.77 40.06 23.28
N LEU A 111 2.64 39.74 22.63
CA LEU A 111 1.47 40.61 22.56
C LEU A 111 0.75 40.72 23.92
N ASP A 112 0.80 39.67 24.73
CA ASP A 112 0.30 39.67 26.11
C ASP A 112 1.21 40.36 27.11
N GLY A 113 2.47 40.66 26.72
CA GLY A 113 3.48 41.23 27.59
C GLY A 113 3.99 40.27 28.67
N SER A 114 3.75 38.96 28.56
CA SER A 114 4.20 37.94 29.50
C SER A 114 5.42 37.19 29.01
N PRO A 115 6.33 36.73 29.90
CA PRO A 115 7.41 35.84 29.53
C PRO A 115 6.87 34.50 28.98
N LEU A 116 7.53 34.00 27.93
CA LEU A 116 7.21 32.70 27.36
C LEU A 116 7.30 31.59 28.43
N GLY A 117 6.29 30.74 28.48
CA GLY A 117 6.21 29.64 29.45
C GLY A 117 5.45 29.97 30.72
N GLU A 118 5.07 31.23 30.99
CA GLU A 118 4.29 31.60 32.20
C GLU A 118 2.79 31.51 31.97
N ARG A 119 2.26 32.32 31.07
CA ARG A 119 0.81 32.30 30.69
C ARG A 119 0.58 31.63 29.35
N VAL A 120 1.50 31.82 28.46
CA VAL A 120 1.51 31.21 27.10
C VAL A 120 2.79 30.39 26.95
N GLY A 121 2.63 29.13 26.56
CA GLY A 121 3.77 28.22 26.35
C GLY A 121 3.58 27.32 25.15
N HIS A 122 4.56 26.47 24.91
CA HIS A 122 4.49 25.44 23.87
C HIS A 122 5.13 24.15 24.32
N THR A 123 4.65 23.03 23.75
CA THR A 123 5.27 21.71 23.85
C THR A 123 5.31 21.06 22.48
N VAL A 124 6.50 20.78 22.01
CA VAL A 124 6.74 20.07 20.74
C VAL A 124 7.72 18.91 21.00
N ARG A 125 7.92 18.03 20.01
CA ARG A 125 8.84 16.90 20.15
C ARG A 125 10.25 17.37 20.55
N GLY A 126 10.69 16.97 21.73
CA GLY A 126 12.02 17.28 22.25
C GLY A 126 12.17 18.63 22.94
N GLU A 127 11.15 19.49 22.96
CA GLU A 127 11.22 20.84 23.53
C GLU A 127 9.90 21.21 24.23
N SER A 128 9.99 21.76 25.43
CA SER A 128 8.85 22.30 26.16
C SER A 128 9.23 23.60 26.83
N SER A 129 8.37 24.60 26.73
CA SER A 129 8.49 25.89 27.42
C SER A 129 7.18 26.18 28.14
N THR A 130 6.93 25.48 29.25
CA THR A 130 5.71 25.59 30.05
C THR A 130 6.06 25.53 31.53
N LYS A 131 5.48 26.43 32.32
CA LYS A 131 5.55 26.44 33.82
C LYS A 131 4.20 26.03 34.39
N PRO A 132 4.13 25.66 35.67
CA PRO A 132 2.86 25.58 36.39
C PRO A 132 2.08 26.87 36.24
N GLY A 133 0.82 26.81 35.81
CA GLY A 133 -0.02 28.00 35.58
C GLY A 133 -0.13 28.47 34.13
N VAL A 134 0.50 27.82 33.18
CA VAL A 134 0.27 28.09 31.74
C VAL A 134 -1.21 27.93 31.42
N LEU A 135 -1.80 28.95 30.83
CA LEU A 135 -3.21 29.02 30.45
C LEU A 135 -3.42 28.60 28.98
N ILE A 136 -2.48 28.94 28.10
CA ILE A 136 -2.52 28.59 26.67
C ILE A 136 -1.27 27.83 26.30
N GLU A 137 -1.44 26.65 25.78
CA GLU A 137 -0.33 25.77 25.36
C GLU A 137 -0.45 25.39 23.88
N PHE A 138 0.53 25.79 23.08
CA PHE A 138 0.64 25.39 21.67
C PHE A 138 1.40 24.06 21.58
N VAL A 139 0.79 23.07 20.90
CA VAL A 139 1.34 21.72 20.74
C VAL A 139 1.29 21.25 19.29
N THR A 140 2.05 20.21 18.93
CA THR A 140 1.81 19.51 17.68
C THR A 140 0.73 18.44 17.85
N PRO A 141 -0.04 18.07 16.77
CA PRO A 141 -1.11 17.07 16.85
C PRO A 141 -0.67 15.77 17.52
N GLY A 142 0.50 15.24 17.22
CA GLY A 142 1.02 14.01 17.83
C GLY A 142 1.30 14.12 19.34
N ILE A 143 1.51 15.32 19.90
CA ILE A 143 1.59 15.51 21.35
C ILE A 143 0.19 15.34 21.97
N LEU A 144 -0.82 15.94 21.38
CA LEU A 144 -2.19 15.85 21.88
C LEU A 144 -2.74 14.42 21.74
N LEU A 145 -2.48 13.73 20.63
CA LEU A 145 -2.83 12.32 20.45
C LEU A 145 -2.29 11.44 21.58
N ARG A 146 -1.01 11.60 21.91
CA ARG A 146 -0.41 10.83 23.01
C ARG A 146 -1.01 11.17 24.39
N ARG A 147 -1.40 12.43 24.62
CA ARG A 147 -2.12 12.81 25.85
C ARG A 147 -3.48 12.13 25.92
N LEU A 148 -4.24 12.12 24.82
CA LEU A 148 -5.53 11.43 24.72
C LEU A 148 -5.41 9.92 24.95
N LEU A 149 -4.39 9.27 24.37
CA LEU A 149 -4.15 7.85 24.60
C LEU A 149 -3.70 7.53 26.05
N ALA A 150 -3.04 8.47 26.71
CA ALA A 150 -2.63 8.31 28.10
C ALA A 150 -3.79 8.54 29.06
N ASP A 151 -4.61 9.56 28.82
CA ASP A 151 -5.80 9.90 29.60
C ASP A 151 -6.82 10.62 28.71
N PRO A 152 -7.86 9.91 28.24
CA PRO A 152 -8.91 10.50 27.40
C PRO A 152 -9.68 11.64 28.07
N SER A 153 -9.70 11.70 29.41
CA SER A 153 -10.40 12.75 30.14
C SER A 153 -9.75 14.12 30.01
N LEU A 154 -8.48 14.21 29.53
CA LEU A 154 -7.69 15.43 29.39
C LEU A 154 -7.80 16.32 30.66
N PRO A 155 -7.35 15.88 31.84
CA PRO A 155 -7.52 16.59 33.09
C PRO A 155 -6.90 17.99 33.03
N GLY A 156 -7.66 19.00 33.51
CA GLY A 156 -7.22 20.41 33.54
C GLY A 156 -7.25 21.12 32.17
N VAL A 157 -7.75 20.46 31.10
CA VAL A 157 -8.00 21.09 29.80
C VAL A 157 -9.47 21.45 29.69
N THR A 158 -9.77 22.71 29.39
CA THR A 158 -11.16 23.23 29.23
C THR A 158 -11.51 23.50 27.79
N ALA A 159 -10.51 23.68 26.91
CA ALA A 159 -10.75 23.80 25.48
C ALA A 159 -9.59 23.25 24.66
N VAL A 160 -9.94 22.72 23.48
CA VAL A 160 -8.99 22.31 22.44
C VAL A 160 -9.29 23.10 21.17
N ILE A 161 -8.23 23.63 20.58
CA ILE A 161 -8.29 24.32 19.29
C ILE A 161 -7.47 23.50 18.29
N LEU A 162 -8.12 23.00 17.24
CA LEU A 162 -7.48 22.37 16.10
C LEU A 162 -7.24 23.43 15.01
N ASP A 163 -6.00 23.92 14.92
CA ASP A 163 -5.66 24.94 13.91
C ASP A 163 -5.21 24.31 12.60
N GLU A 164 -5.45 25.00 11.50
CA GLU A 164 -5.09 24.64 10.12
C GLU A 164 -5.64 23.26 9.70
N VAL A 165 -6.89 22.93 10.08
CA VAL A 165 -7.51 21.62 9.78
C VAL A 165 -7.63 21.33 8.28
N HIS A 166 -7.60 22.38 7.44
CA HIS A 166 -7.61 22.26 5.98
C HIS A 166 -6.31 21.70 5.38
N GLU A 167 -5.21 21.62 6.14
CA GLU A 167 -3.99 20.93 5.69
C GLU A 167 -4.19 19.40 5.61
N ARG A 168 -5.27 18.86 6.22
CA ARG A 168 -5.66 17.46 6.17
C ARG A 168 -4.53 16.49 6.57
N GLY A 169 -3.74 16.89 7.58
CA GLY A 169 -2.71 16.02 8.16
C GLY A 169 -3.34 14.84 8.91
N LEU A 170 -2.74 13.66 8.80
CA LEU A 170 -3.24 12.39 9.37
C LEU A 170 -3.54 12.49 10.86
N GLU A 171 -2.61 13.00 11.65
CA GLU A 171 -2.79 13.14 13.10
C GLU A 171 -3.92 14.12 13.46
N THR A 172 -4.12 15.19 12.65
CA THR A 172 -5.22 16.16 12.85
C THR A 172 -6.56 15.53 12.52
N ASP A 173 -6.67 14.76 11.44
CA ASP A 173 -7.91 14.07 11.07
C ASP A 173 -8.32 13.05 12.14
N LEU A 174 -7.35 12.31 12.74
CA LEU A 174 -7.62 11.43 13.88
C LEU A 174 -8.12 12.20 15.11
N LEU A 175 -7.49 13.36 15.41
CA LEU A 175 -7.91 14.21 16.54
C LEU A 175 -9.33 14.73 16.39
N VAL A 176 -9.78 15.06 15.16
CA VAL A 176 -11.17 15.46 14.92
C VAL A 176 -12.13 14.38 15.42
N GLY A 177 -11.95 13.13 15.00
CA GLY A 177 -12.82 12.02 15.41
C GLY A 177 -12.75 11.72 16.91
N MET A 178 -11.54 11.62 17.46
CA MET A 178 -11.33 11.28 18.87
C MET A 178 -11.86 12.38 19.82
N LEU A 179 -11.63 13.67 19.51
CA LEU A 179 -12.11 14.79 20.34
C LEU A 179 -13.61 15.00 20.26
N THR A 180 -14.22 14.68 19.12
CA THR A 180 -15.68 14.68 19.00
C THR A 180 -16.30 13.68 19.97
N GLU A 181 -15.76 12.45 20.03
CA GLU A 181 -16.19 11.43 21.00
C GLU A 181 -15.91 11.85 22.46
N VAL A 182 -14.72 12.39 22.75
CA VAL A 182 -14.40 12.89 24.11
C VAL A 182 -15.38 13.98 24.52
N ARG A 183 -15.78 14.87 23.63
CA ARG A 183 -16.74 15.94 23.92
C ARG A 183 -18.15 15.42 24.24
N GLU A 184 -18.56 14.30 23.67
CA GLU A 184 -19.82 13.64 24.03
C GLU A 184 -19.80 13.14 25.48
N LEU A 185 -18.64 12.69 25.96
CA LEU A 185 -18.42 12.23 27.33
C LEU A 185 -18.17 13.39 28.31
N ARG A 186 -17.58 14.50 27.80
CA ARG A 186 -17.22 15.70 28.55
C ARG A 186 -17.96 16.92 28.04
N GLY A 187 -19.18 17.15 28.50
CA GLY A 187 -20.00 18.32 28.12
C GLY A 187 -19.40 19.67 28.46
N ASP A 188 -18.32 19.73 29.26
CA ASP A 188 -17.58 20.94 29.61
C ASP A 188 -16.45 21.29 28.64
N LEU A 189 -16.02 20.36 27.76
CA LEU A 189 -14.91 20.57 26.85
C LEU A 189 -15.35 21.37 25.61
N ARG A 190 -14.77 22.56 25.45
CA ARG A 190 -14.95 23.35 24.21
C ARG A 190 -14.01 22.86 23.11
N LEU A 191 -14.54 22.72 21.88
CA LEU A 191 -13.77 22.26 20.73
C LEU A 191 -13.94 23.24 19.56
N VAL A 192 -12.82 23.83 19.12
CA VAL A 192 -12.81 24.77 17.99
C VAL A 192 -11.91 24.25 16.89
N ALA A 193 -12.42 24.13 15.67
CA ALA A 193 -11.61 23.92 14.47
C ALA A 193 -11.40 25.23 13.71
N MET A 194 -10.17 25.50 13.27
CA MET A 194 -9.85 26.70 12.50
C MET A 194 -9.35 26.33 11.11
N SER A 195 -9.97 26.89 10.09
CA SER A 195 -9.70 26.64 8.67
C SER A 195 -9.45 27.95 7.91
N ALA A 196 -8.61 27.87 6.89
CA ALA A 196 -8.40 28.97 5.95
C ALA A 196 -9.19 28.82 4.65
N THR A 197 -9.91 27.72 4.45
CA THR A 197 -10.63 27.39 3.21
C THR A 197 -12.12 27.09 3.43
N VAL A 198 -12.86 26.95 2.33
CA VAL A 198 -14.32 26.80 2.25
C VAL A 198 -14.86 25.48 2.87
N ASP A 199 -14.01 24.53 3.24
CA ASP A 199 -14.41 23.24 3.83
C ASP A 199 -14.96 23.33 5.28
N ALA A 200 -15.18 24.55 5.81
CA ALA A 200 -15.65 24.78 7.18
C ALA A 200 -16.96 24.05 7.50
N HIS A 201 -17.91 23.98 6.55
CA HIS A 201 -19.19 23.29 6.73
C HIS A 201 -19.03 21.78 6.94
N ARG A 202 -18.05 21.15 6.29
CA ARG A 202 -17.75 19.73 6.49
C ARG A 202 -17.26 19.47 7.92
N PHE A 203 -16.33 20.28 8.40
CA PHE A 203 -15.87 20.19 9.80
C PHE A 203 -16.98 20.54 10.79
N ALA A 204 -17.85 21.49 10.46
CA ALA A 204 -18.99 21.81 11.29
C ALA A 204 -19.97 20.63 11.45
N ALA A 205 -20.23 19.90 10.38
CA ALA A 205 -21.03 18.67 10.43
C ALA A 205 -20.37 17.59 11.31
N LEU A 206 -19.04 17.40 11.20
CA LEU A 206 -18.31 16.43 12.02
C LEU A 206 -18.30 16.80 13.51
N LEU A 207 -18.06 18.07 13.84
CA LEU A 207 -18.02 18.53 15.23
C LEU A 207 -19.42 18.62 15.87
N GLY A 208 -20.48 18.74 15.07
CA GLY A 208 -21.85 18.72 15.51
C GLY A 208 -22.47 17.33 15.63
N ALA A 209 -21.83 16.30 15.01
CA ALA A 209 -22.31 14.93 15.06
C ALA A 209 -22.29 14.41 16.50
N ARG A 210 -23.43 13.87 16.96
CA ARG A 210 -23.52 13.07 18.18
C ARG A 210 -23.59 11.60 17.76
N GLY A 211 -22.82 10.73 18.42
CA GLY A 211 -22.76 9.31 18.11
C GLY A 211 -24.12 8.62 18.26
N ASP A 212 -24.31 7.49 17.60
CA ASP A 212 -25.53 6.67 17.51
C ASP A 212 -26.18 6.23 18.85
N GLY A 213 -25.68 6.71 20.00
CA GLY A 213 -26.13 6.30 21.33
C GLY A 213 -27.03 7.27 22.10
N ALA A 214 -27.30 8.46 21.60
CA ALA A 214 -28.08 9.47 22.33
C ALA A 214 -29.58 9.41 22.03
N ALA A 215 -30.29 8.54 22.75
CA ALA A 215 -31.75 8.63 22.92
C ALA A 215 -32.11 9.86 23.78
N ARG A 216 -32.09 11.04 23.21
CA ARG A 216 -32.80 12.25 23.67
C ARG A 216 -33.03 13.18 22.48
N GLY A 217 -34.30 13.49 22.20
CA GLY A 217 -34.78 14.27 21.09
C GLY A 217 -34.37 15.75 21.10
N ASP A 218 -33.11 15.95 20.76
CA ASP A 218 -32.57 17.24 20.33
C ASP A 218 -31.72 16.96 19.09
N ASP A 219 -32.20 17.34 17.92
CA ASP A 219 -31.54 17.16 16.64
C ASP A 219 -30.25 17.96 16.66
N GLY A 220 -29.14 17.29 16.99
CA GLY A 220 -27.78 17.86 16.99
C GLY A 220 -27.44 18.38 15.61
N GLY A 221 -27.71 19.65 15.35
CA GLY A 221 -27.32 20.34 14.11
C GLY A 221 -25.79 20.47 14.00
N PRO A 222 -25.28 20.84 12.82
CA PRO A 222 -23.87 21.12 12.62
C PRO A 222 -23.38 22.20 13.60
N ALA A 223 -22.10 22.12 14.02
CA ALA A 223 -21.49 23.17 14.82
C ALA A 223 -21.54 24.52 14.09
N ALA A 224 -21.60 25.62 14.85
CA ALA A 224 -21.66 26.93 14.26
C ALA A 224 -20.40 27.27 13.44
N VAL A 225 -20.57 27.85 12.27
CA VAL A 225 -19.48 28.39 11.44
C VAL A 225 -19.40 29.90 11.63
N VAL A 226 -18.25 30.36 12.12
CA VAL A 226 -17.93 31.78 12.23
C VAL A 226 -17.02 32.18 11.09
N ASP A 227 -17.57 32.82 10.07
CA ASP A 227 -16.83 33.33 8.92
C ASP A 227 -16.30 34.74 9.20
N CYS A 228 -15.00 34.94 8.93
CA CYS A 228 -14.35 36.22 9.02
C CYS A 228 -13.95 36.70 7.61
N PRO A 229 -14.80 37.48 6.94
CA PRO A 229 -14.51 37.99 5.63
C PRO A 229 -13.36 38.98 5.70
N ALA A 230 -12.22 38.63 5.16
CA ALA A 230 -11.08 39.52 5.02
C ALA A 230 -10.67 39.59 3.54
N ALA A 231 -10.68 40.75 2.97
CA ALA A 231 -10.14 40.96 1.64
C ALA A 231 -8.61 40.99 1.73
N LEU A 232 -7.96 40.21 0.90
CA LEU A 232 -6.54 40.38 0.64
C LEU A 232 -6.31 41.71 -0.10
N HIS A 233 -5.13 42.29 0.06
CA HIS A 233 -4.72 43.39 -0.80
C HIS A 233 -4.65 42.94 -2.25
N PRO A 234 -4.67 43.85 -3.24
CA PRO A 234 -4.53 43.51 -4.65
C PRO A 234 -3.31 42.62 -4.91
N LEU A 235 -3.50 41.55 -5.66
CA LEU A 235 -2.47 40.56 -5.99
C LEU A 235 -2.31 40.48 -7.50
N GLU A 236 -1.10 40.85 -7.98
CA GLU A 236 -0.72 40.68 -9.37
C GLU A 236 -0.16 39.27 -9.60
N VAL A 237 -0.72 38.52 -10.56
CA VAL A 237 -0.23 37.19 -10.94
C VAL A 237 0.55 37.29 -12.25
N ARG A 238 1.82 36.92 -12.22
CA ARG A 238 2.71 36.82 -13.37
C ARG A 238 3.10 35.36 -13.63
N TRP A 239 3.24 35.01 -14.90
CA TRP A 239 3.64 33.69 -15.34
C TRP A 239 5.02 33.74 -15.98
N ALA A 240 5.92 32.85 -15.53
CA ALA A 240 7.28 32.72 -16.02
C ALA A 240 7.61 31.25 -16.36
N PRO A 241 6.93 30.68 -17.36
CA PRO A 241 7.18 29.29 -17.75
C PRO A 241 8.57 29.15 -18.40
N THR A 242 9.09 27.92 -18.36
CA THR A 242 10.32 27.53 -19.05
C THR A 242 10.06 26.28 -19.90
N PRO A 243 10.74 26.12 -21.06
CA PRO A 243 10.65 24.90 -21.86
C PRO A 243 11.36 23.72 -21.21
N VAL A 244 12.16 23.94 -20.16
CA VAL A 244 12.88 22.88 -19.45
C VAL A 244 11.90 22.05 -18.62
N PRO A 245 12.00 20.69 -18.65
CA PRO A 245 11.21 19.84 -17.79
C PRO A 245 11.43 20.16 -16.30
N ARG A 246 10.35 20.32 -15.56
CA ARG A 246 10.41 20.58 -14.11
C ARG A 246 10.90 19.38 -13.32
N LEU A 247 10.52 18.19 -13.78
CA LEU A 247 10.83 16.90 -13.14
C LEU A 247 11.42 15.93 -14.15
N ASP A 248 12.35 15.10 -13.69
CA ASP A 248 12.86 13.91 -14.37
C ASP A 248 12.79 12.69 -13.43
N ASP A 249 13.34 11.56 -13.85
CA ASP A 249 13.39 10.34 -13.06
C ASP A 249 14.16 10.47 -11.72
N ARG A 250 14.96 11.54 -11.57
CA ARG A 250 15.77 11.83 -10.38
C ARG A 250 15.12 12.86 -9.44
N GLY A 251 14.01 13.46 -9.87
CA GLY A 251 13.29 14.49 -9.12
C GLY A 251 13.27 15.83 -9.83
N VAL A 252 13.47 16.93 -9.10
CA VAL A 252 13.47 18.29 -9.68
C VAL A 252 14.76 18.50 -10.48
N THR A 253 14.62 18.95 -11.73
CA THR A 253 15.79 19.17 -12.59
C THR A 253 16.61 20.39 -12.13
N ARG A 254 17.94 20.31 -12.21
CA ARG A 254 18.82 21.43 -11.85
C ARG A 254 18.58 22.67 -12.72
N GLN A 255 18.26 22.49 -13.98
CA GLN A 255 17.95 23.57 -14.92
C GLN A 255 16.66 24.28 -14.51
N PHE A 256 15.66 23.57 -14.01
CA PHE A 256 14.45 24.20 -13.49
C PHE A 256 14.72 24.99 -12.19
N LEU A 257 15.54 24.48 -11.28
CA LEU A 257 15.94 25.22 -10.06
C LEU A 257 16.73 26.49 -10.41
N GLU A 258 17.56 26.44 -11.44
CA GLU A 258 18.24 27.61 -11.97
C GLU A 258 17.26 28.65 -12.53
N HIS A 259 16.25 28.22 -13.28
CA HIS A 259 15.19 29.10 -13.77
C HIS A 259 14.43 29.77 -12.60
N VAL A 260 14.09 29.02 -11.54
CA VAL A 260 13.43 29.55 -10.34
C VAL A 260 14.32 30.62 -9.67
N ALA A 261 15.62 30.34 -9.48
CA ALA A 261 16.55 31.27 -8.86
C ALA A 261 16.72 32.55 -9.68
N ASN A 262 16.92 32.44 -10.99
CA ASN A 262 17.07 33.58 -11.88
C ASN A 262 15.79 34.41 -11.94
N THR A 263 14.62 33.77 -11.98
CA THR A 263 13.33 34.46 -11.96
C THR A 263 13.14 35.19 -10.63
N ALA A 264 13.52 34.59 -9.51
CA ALA A 264 13.42 35.21 -8.18
C ALA A 264 14.35 36.43 -8.06
N ALA A 265 15.63 36.33 -8.48
CA ALA A 265 16.58 37.44 -8.47
C ALA A 265 16.07 38.60 -9.32
N ALA A 266 15.67 38.36 -10.57
CA ALA A 266 15.18 39.38 -11.47
C ALA A 266 13.86 40.04 -11.01
N ALA A 267 12.94 39.27 -10.43
CA ALA A 267 11.69 39.77 -9.89
C ALA A 267 11.93 40.61 -8.62
N HIS A 268 12.84 40.17 -7.73
CA HIS A 268 13.16 40.90 -6.51
C HIS A 268 13.87 42.22 -6.83
N ALA A 269 14.85 42.27 -7.75
CA ALA A 269 15.51 43.49 -8.20
C ALA A 269 14.50 44.51 -8.74
N ARG A 270 13.52 44.07 -9.54
CA ARG A 270 12.45 44.95 -10.04
C ARG A 270 11.54 45.44 -8.91
N ALA A 271 11.24 44.61 -7.93
CA ALA A 271 10.41 44.97 -6.78
C ALA A 271 11.13 46.01 -5.90
N LEU A 272 12.43 45.84 -5.64
CA LEU A 272 13.26 46.80 -4.87
C LEU A 272 13.39 48.15 -5.55
N ALA A 273 13.44 48.20 -6.87
CA ALA A 273 13.46 49.47 -7.62
C ALA A 273 12.14 50.27 -7.43
N ALA A 274 11.03 49.59 -7.17
CA ALA A 274 9.74 50.21 -6.90
C ALA A 274 9.54 50.55 -5.42
N ASP A 275 9.97 49.64 -4.53
CA ASP A 275 9.81 49.77 -3.07
C ASP A 275 10.95 48.99 -2.35
N PRO A 276 11.93 49.69 -1.75
CA PRO A 276 13.07 49.09 -1.05
C PRO A 276 12.65 48.27 0.17
N GLY A 277 11.38 48.41 0.62
CA GLY A 277 10.84 47.71 1.75
C GLY A 277 10.39 46.27 1.46
N ILE A 278 10.44 45.81 0.21
CA ILE A 278 9.90 44.51 -0.19
C ILE A 278 10.90 43.40 0.06
N ASP A 279 10.44 42.37 0.80
CA ASP A 279 11.10 41.07 0.89
C ASP A 279 10.43 40.05 -0.05
N ALA A 280 11.18 39.05 -0.49
CA ALA A 280 10.70 37.97 -1.35
C ALA A 280 10.62 36.61 -0.63
N LEU A 281 9.63 35.81 -1.00
CA LEU A 281 9.48 34.41 -0.54
C LEU A 281 9.45 33.48 -1.76
N VAL A 282 10.36 32.50 -1.80
CA VAL A 282 10.51 31.56 -2.91
C VAL A 282 10.10 30.16 -2.43
N PHE A 283 9.11 29.54 -3.09
CA PHE A 283 8.63 28.21 -2.76
C PHE A 283 9.24 27.13 -3.65
N VAL A 284 9.88 26.12 -3.02
CA VAL A 284 10.40 24.91 -3.65
C VAL A 284 10.06 23.67 -2.82
N PRO A 285 10.06 22.44 -3.40
CA PRO A 285 9.42 21.31 -2.74
C PRO A 285 10.19 20.70 -1.55
N GLY A 286 11.52 20.85 -1.48
CA GLY A 286 12.30 20.14 -0.47
C GLY A 286 13.54 20.88 0.01
N ALA A 287 14.17 20.36 1.08
CA ALA A 287 15.33 20.99 1.71
C ALA A 287 16.54 21.07 0.78
N TRP A 288 16.76 20.06 -0.06
CA TRP A 288 17.84 20.08 -1.04
C TRP A 288 17.61 21.16 -2.11
N GLU A 289 16.39 21.29 -2.59
CA GLU A 289 16.01 22.31 -3.56
C GLU A 289 16.09 23.73 -2.95
N VAL A 290 15.79 23.87 -1.65
CA VAL A 290 15.99 25.12 -0.91
C VAL A 290 17.46 25.50 -0.90
N ALA A 291 18.34 24.59 -0.50
CA ALA A 291 19.79 24.84 -0.46
C ALA A 291 20.36 25.17 -1.85
N GLU A 292 19.94 24.45 -2.89
CA GLU A 292 20.40 24.67 -4.27
C GLU A 292 19.97 26.04 -4.82
N VAL A 293 18.70 26.43 -4.63
CA VAL A 293 18.17 27.74 -5.05
C VAL A 293 18.81 28.87 -4.22
N ALA A 294 18.96 28.69 -2.91
CA ALA A 294 19.59 29.67 -2.03
C ALA A 294 21.07 29.91 -2.41
N ALA A 295 21.82 28.86 -2.71
CA ALA A 295 23.22 28.98 -3.17
C ALA A 295 23.32 29.79 -4.47
N ARG A 296 22.42 29.55 -5.42
CA ARG A 296 22.37 30.30 -6.70
C ARG A 296 21.97 31.75 -6.48
N LEU A 297 20.97 32.01 -5.63
CA LEU A 297 20.56 33.39 -5.30
C LEU A 297 21.65 34.17 -4.61
N ARG A 298 22.46 33.59 -3.75
CA ARG A 298 23.65 34.25 -3.15
C ARG A 298 24.67 34.68 -4.19
N ALA A 299 24.71 34.00 -5.36
CA ALA A 299 25.61 34.33 -6.45
C ALA A 299 24.99 35.32 -7.46
N THR A 300 23.66 35.43 -7.57
CA THR A 300 22.96 36.14 -8.65
C THR A 300 22.08 37.30 -8.18
N ALA A 301 21.68 37.37 -6.90
CA ALA A 301 20.89 38.46 -6.35
C ALA A 301 21.72 39.75 -6.22
N ASP A 302 21.03 40.88 -6.07
CA ASP A 302 21.68 42.16 -5.88
C ASP A 302 22.64 42.14 -4.67
N PRO A 303 23.84 42.74 -4.78
CA PRO A 303 24.77 42.84 -3.66
C PRO A 303 24.11 43.48 -2.43
N GLY A 304 24.25 42.85 -1.29
CA GLY A 304 23.62 43.31 -0.05
C GLY A 304 22.24 42.67 0.24
N THR A 305 21.71 41.83 -0.67
CA THR A 305 20.50 41.06 -0.36
C THR A 305 20.83 39.86 0.51
N GLU A 306 20.12 39.72 1.63
CA GLU A 306 20.26 38.58 2.52
C GLU A 306 19.41 37.38 2.02
N VAL A 307 20.04 36.23 1.76
CA VAL A 307 19.36 35.00 1.34
C VAL A 307 19.27 34.03 2.51
N LEU A 308 18.04 33.76 2.94
CA LEU A 308 17.71 32.90 4.09
C LEU A 308 17.03 31.60 3.62
N GLU A 309 17.32 30.53 4.37
CA GLU A 309 16.72 29.20 4.12
C GLU A 309 15.67 28.88 5.19
N LEU A 310 14.52 28.37 4.81
CA LEU A 310 13.41 28.06 5.72
C LEU A 310 12.80 26.68 5.41
N HIS A 311 13.24 25.67 6.14
CA HIS A 311 12.72 24.31 6.09
C HIS A 311 12.91 23.59 7.42
N GLY A 312 12.28 22.42 7.59
CA GLY A 312 12.24 21.69 8.87
C GLY A 312 13.58 21.20 9.39
N GLN A 313 14.63 21.19 8.55
CA GLN A 313 15.98 20.70 8.92
C GLN A 313 16.93 21.81 9.36
N VAL A 314 16.60 23.08 9.10
CA VAL A 314 17.39 24.23 9.57
C VAL A 314 17.27 24.34 11.09
N ASP A 315 18.33 24.80 11.76
CA ASP A 315 18.32 24.99 13.22
C ASP A 315 17.30 26.07 13.65
N ALA A 316 16.93 26.03 14.94
CA ALA A 316 15.87 26.90 15.46
C ALA A 316 16.19 28.40 15.34
N ALA A 317 17.47 28.78 15.53
CA ALA A 317 17.88 30.20 15.47
C ALA A 317 17.80 30.74 14.04
N ALA A 318 18.23 29.94 13.04
CA ALA A 318 18.12 30.32 11.64
C ALA A 318 16.66 30.34 11.16
N GLN A 319 15.80 29.41 11.62
CA GLN A 319 14.36 29.46 11.37
C GLN A 319 13.75 30.73 11.98
N ASP A 320 14.08 31.06 13.23
CA ASP A 320 13.59 32.25 13.91
C ASP A 320 13.99 33.52 13.17
N ARG A 321 15.25 33.60 12.67
CA ARG A 321 15.76 34.73 11.86
C ARG A 321 14.96 34.88 10.54
N ALA A 322 14.66 33.77 9.86
CA ALA A 322 13.90 33.80 8.62
C ALA A 322 12.45 34.32 8.81
N VAL A 323 11.82 34.05 9.98
CA VAL A 323 10.42 34.43 10.25
C VAL A 323 10.27 35.71 11.05
N SER A 324 11.33 36.25 11.67
CA SER A 324 11.25 37.44 12.55
C SER A 324 11.00 38.75 11.79
N GLY A 325 11.15 38.77 10.49
CA GLY A 325 11.13 40.04 9.72
C GLY A 325 12.49 40.69 9.63
N ARG A 326 12.58 41.76 8.84
CA ARG A 326 13.78 42.57 8.68
C ARG A 326 13.83 43.58 9.81
N GLU A 327 15.02 43.81 10.38
CA GLU A 327 15.23 44.93 11.30
C GLU A 327 15.12 46.27 10.55
N PRO A 328 14.69 47.34 11.22
CA PRO A 328 14.65 48.65 10.60
C PRO A 328 16.02 49.06 10.02
N GLY A 329 16.07 49.34 8.72
CA GLY A 329 17.35 49.66 8.03
C GLY A 329 18.20 48.44 7.66
N GLY A 330 17.75 47.21 7.93
CA GLY A 330 18.43 45.98 7.56
C GLY A 330 18.38 45.71 6.04
N PRO A 331 19.19 44.76 5.53
CA PRO A 331 19.26 44.44 4.11
C PRO A 331 17.93 43.83 3.60
N PRO A 332 17.59 44.04 2.29
CA PRO A 332 16.51 43.32 1.64
C PRO A 332 16.71 41.82 1.73
N ARG A 333 15.61 41.04 1.79
CA ARG A 333 15.70 39.60 2.04
C ARG A 333 14.99 38.79 0.97
N ILE A 334 15.59 37.64 0.62
CA ILE A 334 14.96 36.58 -0.14
C ILE A 334 14.93 35.35 0.77
N VAL A 335 13.75 34.91 1.16
CA VAL A 335 13.56 33.66 1.96
C VAL A 335 13.18 32.53 1.03
N VAL A 336 14.04 31.49 0.93
CA VAL A 336 13.75 30.29 0.15
C VAL A 336 13.17 29.25 1.09
N SER A 337 11.95 28.78 0.81
CA SER A 337 11.20 27.94 1.72
C SER A 337 10.55 26.74 1.04
N THR A 338 10.34 25.69 1.82
CA THR A 338 9.39 24.62 1.49
C THR A 338 7.96 25.09 1.80
N ALA A 339 6.97 24.15 1.70
CA ALA A 339 5.60 24.42 2.14
C ALA A 339 5.48 24.86 3.63
N LEU A 340 6.59 24.94 4.36
CA LEU A 340 6.62 25.45 5.75
C LEU A 340 6.08 26.88 5.88
N ALA A 341 6.34 27.75 4.89
CA ALA A 341 5.86 29.11 4.86
C ALA A 341 4.50 29.27 4.16
N GLU A 342 3.85 28.18 3.75
CA GLU A 342 2.59 28.22 2.98
C GLU A 342 1.38 28.60 3.83
N SER A 343 1.21 28.01 5.03
CA SER A 343 0.02 28.21 5.88
C SER A 343 0.34 28.86 7.23
N SER A 344 1.10 28.23 8.07
CA SER A 344 1.18 28.50 9.51
C SER A 344 2.16 29.60 9.93
N LEU A 345 3.02 30.12 9.02
CA LEU A 345 4.02 31.14 9.33
C LEU A 345 3.76 32.43 8.56
N THR A 346 3.85 33.56 9.22
CA THR A 346 3.89 34.86 8.55
C THR A 346 5.31 35.38 8.53
N VAL A 347 5.86 35.64 7.35
CA VAL A 347 7.15 36.29 7.18
C VAL A 347 6.88 37.79 6.91
N PRO A 348 7.17 38.68 7.88
CA PRO A 348 6.93 40.09 7.69
C PRO A 348 7.77 40.67 6.52
N GLY A 349 7.26 41.69 5.83
CA GLY A 349 7.93 42.32 4.72
C GLY A 349 7.72 41.64 3.34
N VAL A 350 7.20 40.46 3.29
CA VAL A 350 6.98 39.74 2.03
C VAL A 350 5.82 40.36 1.25
N ARG A 351 6.14 40.87 0.05
CA ARG A 351 5.17 41.31 -0.95
C ARG A 351 5.47 40.76 -2.35
N LEU A 352 6.52 39.96 -2.49
CA LEU A 352 6.85 39.20 -3.68
C LEU A 352 6.90 37.70 -3.35
N VAL A 353 6.16 36.89 -4.10
CA VAL A 353 6.24 35.44 -4.04
C VAL A 353 6.69 34.87 -5.37
N VAL A 354 7.63 33.91 -5.33
CA VAL A 354 8.02 33.12 -6.51
C VAL A 354 7.71 31.66 -6.23
N ASP A 355 6.85 31.05 -7.05
CA ASP A 355 6.35 29.70 -6.83
C ASP A 355 6.80 28.74 -7.93
N SER A 356 7.53 27.68 -7.54
CA SER A 356 7.93 26.60 -8.45
C SER A 356 6.76 25.72 -8.93
N GLY A 357 5.59 25.79 -8.27
CA GLY A 357 4.44 24.95 -8.55
C GLY A 357 4.65 23.46 -8.18
N LEU A 358 5.64 23.18 -7.33
CA LEU A 358 5.95 21.84 -6.87
C LEU A 358 5.74 21.69 -5.36
N ALA A 359 5.34 20.48 -4.94
CA ALA A 359 5.16 20.11 -3.54
C ALA A 359 5.72 18.71 -3.30
N ARG A 360 6.01 18.34 -2.04
CA ARG A 360 6.30 16.97 -1.62
C ARG A 360 5.10 16.39 -0.90
N GLU A 361 4.68 15.22 -1.33
CA GLU A 361 3.61 14.47 -0.71
C GLU A 361 4.09 13.07 -0.30
N PRO A 362 3.66 12.56 0.86
CA PRO A 362 3.86 11.16 1.19
C PRO A 362 3.07 10.31 0.18
N ARG A 363 3.70 9.25 -0.32
CA ARG A 363 3.05 8.27 -1.20
C ARG A 363 3.44 6.87 -0.79
N ARG A 364 2.45 5.97 -0.79
CA ARG A 364 2.66 4.55 -0.58
C ARG A 364 2.50 3.79 -1.89
N ASP A 365 3.47 2.91 -2.19
CA ASP A 365 3.33 1.88 -3.22
C ASP A 365 2.72 0.62 -2.54
N SER A 366 1.42 0.41 -2.72
CA SER A 366 0.68 -0.69 -2.11
C SER A 366 1.14 -2.06 -2.62
N VAL A 367 1.63 -2.15 -3.86
CA VAL A 367 2.10 -3.40 -4.46
C VAL A 367 3.42 -3.87 -3.85
N ARG A 368 4.29 -2.93 -3.46
CA ARG A 368 5.63 -3.22 -2.95
C ARG A 368 5.80 -2.91 -1.46
N GLY A 369 4.76 -2.43 -0.77
CA GLY A 369 4.82 -2.06 0.65
C GLY A 369 5.77 -0.91 0.97
N MET A 370 6.10 -0.06 -0.02
CA MET A 370 7.06 1.03 0.13
C MET A 370 6.34 2.37 0.32
N SER A 371 6.79 3.16 1.29
CA SER A 371 6.35 4.54 1.48
C SER A 371 7.52 5.50 1.26
N GLY A 372 7.25 6.68 0.70
CA GLY A 372 8.27 7.68 0.45
C GLY A 372 7.65 9.04 0.13
N LEU A 373 8.48 10.11 0.17
CA LEU A 373 8.09 11.44 -0.26
C LEU A 373 8.31 11.57 -1.78
N VAL A 374 7.26 11.88 -2.50
CA VAL A 374 7.31 12.09 -3.96
C VAL A 374 7.07 13.56 -4.26
N THR A 375 7.88 14.13 -5.18
CA THR A 375 7.65 15.48 -5.68
C THR A 375 6.56 15.45 -6.75
N VAL A 376 5.53 16.27 -6.55
CA VAL A 376 4.35 16.38 -7.42
C VAL A 376 4.07 17.85 -7.76
N SER A 377 3.18 18.11 -8.70
CA SER A 377 2.64 19.45 -8.89
C SER A 377 1.81 19.86 -7.67
N ALA A 378 2.02 21.07 -7.15
CA ALA A 378 1.21 21.63 -6.07
C ALA A 378 -0.25 21.75 -6.51
N SER A 379 -1.20 21.56 -5.56
CA SER A 379 -2.61 21.79 -5.82
C SER A 379 -2.90 23.27 -6.06
N ARG A 380 -4.05 23.57 -6.68
CA ARG A 380 -4.48 24.97 -6.89
C ARG A 380 -4.65 25.71 -5.56
N ALA A 381 -5.26 25.07 -4.57
CA ALA A 381 -5.40 25.65 -3.23
C ALA A 381 -4.05 25.98 -2.59
N SER A 382 -3.05 25.10 -2.70
CA SER A 382 -1.68 25.35 -2.23
C SER A 382 -1.05 26.54 -2.98
N ALA A 383 -1.14 26.57 -4.32
CA ALA A 383 -0.61 27.65 -5.13
C ALA A 383 -1.25 29.03 -4.82
N ASP A 384 -2.55 29.04 -4.51
CA ASP A 384 -3.27 30.26 -4.13
C ASP A 384 -2.94 30.70 -2.70
N GLN A 385 -2.74 29.75 -1.75
CA GLN A 385 -2.25 30.06 -0.41
C GLN A 385 -0.84 30.67 -0.44
N ARG A 386 0.08 30.13 -1.27
CA ARG A 386 1.42 30.70 -1.50
C ARG A 386 1.33 32.10 -2.07
N ALA A 387 0.49 32.30 -3.09
CA ALA A 387 0.27 33.60 -3.71
C ALA A 387 -0.28 34.62 -2.72
N GLY A 388 -1.23 34.22 -1.86
CA GLY A 388 -1.79 35.06 -0.81
C GLY A 388 -0.78 35.59 0.20
N ARG A 389 0.42 34.96 0.30
CA ARG A 389 1.51 35.49 1.15
C ARG A 389 2.02 36.84 0.69
N ALA A 390 2.00 37.12 -0.60
CA ALA A 390 2.41 38.39 -1.14
C ALA A 390 1.42 39.54 -0.81
N ALA A 391 0.13 39.26 -0.69
CA ALA A 391 -0.93 40.24 -0.55
C ALA A 391 -1.42 40.46 0.90
N ARG A 392 -0.64 40.06 1.93
CA ARG A 392 -1.04 40.17 3.33
C ARG A 392 -0.84 41.56 3.93
N LEU A 393 0.26 42.19 3.64
CA LEU A 393 0.71 43.45 4.26
C LEU A 393 0.57 44.65 3.33
N GLY A 394 0.15 44.46 2.11
CA GLY A 394 -0.01 45.45 1.06
C GLY A 394 -0.20 44.78 -0.29
N PRO A 395 -0.39 45.58 -1.36
CA PRO A 395 -0.43 45.06 -2.73
C PRO A 395 0.84 44.26 -3.04
N GLY A 396 0.65 43.06 -3.61
CA GLY A 396 1.75 42.14 -3.83
C GLY A 396 1.77 41.53 -5.22
N THR A 397 2.86 40.82 -5.53
CA THR A 397 3.06 40.14 -6.82
C THR A 397 3.41 38.67 -6.55
N VAL A 398 2.79 37.75 -7.29
CA VAL A 398 3.23 36.35 -7.38
C VAL A 398 3.76 36.07 -8.79
N VAL A 399 4.92 35.44 -8.87
CA VAL A 399 5.51 34.92 -10.11
C VAL A 399 5.49 33.41 -10.09
N ARG A 400 4.68 32.80 -10.96
CA ARG A 400 4.55 31.34 -11.10
C ARG A 400 5.54 30.86 -12.17
N CYS A 401 6.52 30.02 -11.78
CA CYS A 401 7.53 29.44 -12.69
C CYS A 401 7.01 28.31 -13.56
N TYR A 402 5.72 28.33 -13.88
CA TYR A 402 5.00 27.37 -14.72
C TYR A 402 3.88 28.09 -15.49
N ASP A 403 3.26 27.40 -16.45
CA ASP A 403 2.24 28.01 -17.29
C ASP A 403 0.81 27.86 -16.72
N GLN A 404 -0.13 28.60 -17.30
CA GLN A 404 -1.55 28.57 -16.90
C GLN A 404 -2.19 27.20 -17.14
N LYS A 405 -1.77 26.44 -18.16
CA LYS A 405 -2.30 25.09 -18.43
C LYS A 405 -1.92 24.14 -17.32
N THR A 406 -0.67 24.19 -16.86
CA THR A 406 -0.18 23.42 -15.71
C THR A 406 -0.97 23.74 -14.44
N PHE A 407 -1.27 25.02 -14.17
CA PHE A 407 -2.11 25.41 -13.03
C PHE A 407 -3.54 24.90 -13.16
N ALA A 408 -4.15 25.04 -14.33
CA ALA A 408 -5.51 24.59 -14.56
C ALA A 408 -5.67 23.06 -14.45
N ALA A 409 -4.65 22.32 -14.86
CA ALA A 409 -4.61 20.86 -14.77
C ALA A 409 -4.27 20.33 -13.36
N ALA A 410 -3.79 21.20 -12.44
CA ALA A 410 -3.46 20.80 -11.08
C ALA A 410 -4.74 20.41 -10.29
N PRO A 411 -4.64 19.45 -9.35
CA PRO A 411 -5.73 19.11 -8.45
C PRO A 411 -6.26 20.34 -7.72
N ALA A 412 -7.56 20.38 -7.41
CA ALA A 412 -8.14 21.51 -6.66
C ALA A 412 -7.51 21.62 -5.26
N HIS A 413 -7.39 20.48 -4.55
CA HIS A 413 -6.81 20.35 -3.21
C HIS A 413 -5.74 19.27 -3.19
N ALA A 414 -4.83 19.32 -2.23
CA ALA A 414 -3.92 18.23 -1.94
C ALA A 414 -4.72 17.00 -1.46
N MET A 415 -4.20 15.80 -1.74
CA MET A 415 -4.80 14.57 -1.22
C MET A 415 -4.68 14.56 0.31
N PRO A 416 -5.75 14.18 1.06
CA PRO A 416 -5.66 13.98 2.49
C PRO A 416 -4.56 12.96 2.83
N GLU A 417 -3.78 13.24 3.87
CA GLU A 417 -2.65 12.37 4.24
C GLU A 417 -3.12 10.94 4.58
N ILE A 418 -4.31 10.78 5.16
CA ILE A 418 -4.93 9.48 5.45
C ILE A 418 -5.11 8.60 4.20
N ALA A 419 -5.23 9.20 3.02
CA ALA A 419 -5.42 8.48 1.75
C ALA A 419 -4.10 8.01 1.12
N VAL A 420 -2.95 8.61 1.47
CA VAL A 420 -1.68 8.41 0.75
C VAL A 420 -0.51 7.99 1.62
N ALA A 421 -0.57 8.17 2.95
CA ALA A 421 0.49 7.85 3.89
C ALA A 421 0.54 6.36 4.29
N ASP A 422 1.61 5.96 4.97
CA ASP A 422 1.66 4.70 5.73
C ASP A 422 0.77 4.82 6.97
N LEU A 423 -0.19 3.92 7.11
CA LEU A 423 -1.18 3.98 8.17
C LEU A 423 -0.82 3.17 9.43
N ALA A 424 0.38 2.54 9.52
CA ALA A 424 0.73 1.70 10.66
C ALA A 424 0.64 2.46 12.00
N GLY A 425 1.14 3.70 12.05
CA GLY A 425 1.02 4.57 13.22
C GLY A 425 -0.42 4.93 13.55
N ALA A 426 -1.20 5.32 12.56
CA ALA A 426 -2.62 5.65 12.71
C ALA A 426 -3.45 4.43 13.16
N ALA A 427 -3.23 3.27 12.54
CA ALA A 427 -3.89 2.02 12.91
C ALA A 427 -3.60 1.63 14.38
N LEU A 428 -2.37 1.84 14.85
CA LEU A 428 -2.02 1.60 16.26
C LEU A 428 -2.73 2.58 17.20
N VAL A 429 -2.78 3.86 16.86
CA VAL A 429 -3.53 4.89 17.63
C VAL A 429 -5.00 4.51 17.73
N LEU A 430 -5.63 4.17 16.60
CA LEU A 430 -7.04 3.76 16.53
C LEU A 430 -7.30 2.46 17.32
N ALA A 431 -6.39 1.49 17.25
CA ALA A 431 -6.49 0.25 18.03
C ALA A 431 -6.38 0.52 19.54
N CYS A 432 -5.46 1.40 19.96
CA CYS A 432 -5.31 1.80 21.36
C CYS A 432 -6.50 2.61 21.86
N TRP A 433 -7.14 3.38 21.00
CA TRP A 433 -8.36 4.14 21.30
C TRP A 433 -9.59 3.25 21.49
N GLY A 434 -9.58 2.03 20.95
CA GLY A 434 -10.73 1.12 20.99
C GLY A 434 -11.58 1.15 19.71
N ALA A 435 -11.15 1.88 18.68
CA ALA A 435 -11.81 1.99 17.37
C ALA A 435 -10.93 1.42 16.24
N PRO A 436 -10.69 0.09 16.18
CA PRO A 436 -9.85 -0.51 15.15
C PRO A 436 -10.31 -0.14 13.75
N GLY A 437 -9.41 0.37 12.91
CA GLY A 437 -9.73 0.82 11.57
C GLY A 437 -10.53 2.12 11.49
N GLY A 438 -10.73 2.83 12.61
CA GLY A 438 -11.49 4.08 12.69
C GLY A 438 -13.01 3.90 12.68
N ARG A 439 -13.50 2.68 12.90
CA ARG A 439 -14.93 2.38 12.92
C ARG A 439 -15.63 3.10 14.08
N GLY A 440 -16.72 3.79 13.77
CA GLY A 440 -17.51 4.56 14.75
C GLY A 440 -16.99 5.97 15.02
N LEU A 441 -15.79 6.35 14.52
CA LEU A 441 -15.27 7.70 14.69
C LEU A 441 -15.72 8.63 13.54
N ALA A 442 -16.04 9.87 13.87
CA ALA A 442 -16.36 10.95 12.93
C ALA A 442 -15.09 11.48 12.24
N LEU A 443 -14.44 10.63 11.43
CA LEU A 443 -13.26 11.01 10.67
C LEU A 443 -13.64 11.86 9.45
N PRO A 444 -12.84 12.88 9.09
CA PRO A 444 -13.07 13.66 7.88
C PRO A 444 -13.10 12.81 6.60
N ASP A 445 -12.19 11.85 6.46
CA ASP A 445 -12.24 10.80 5.44
C ASP A 445 -11.95 9.44 6.06
N PRO A 446 -12.63 8.38 5.61
CA PRO A 446 -12.29 7.03 6.05
C PRO A 446 -10.94 6.59 5.47
N PRO A 447 -10.12 5.85 6.23
CA PRO A 447 -8.88 5.31 5.70
C PRO A 447 -9.18 4.29 4.57
N PRO A 448 -8.37 4.26 3.50
CA PRO A 448 -8.51 3.26 2.44
C PRO A 448 -8.38 1.84 3.00
N ARG A 449 -9.35 0.96 2.69
CA ARG A 449 -9.41 -0.42 3.23
C ARG A 449 -8.09 -1.16 3.06
N GLN A 450 -7.57 -1.24 1.83
CA GLN A 450 -6.33 -1.96 1.55
C GLN A 450 -5.14 -1.44 2.37
N ALA A 451 -5.01 -0.11 2.50
CA ALA A 451 -3.94 0.50 3.28
C ALA A 451 -4.08 0.19 4.78
N MET A 452 -5.30 0.17 5.29
CA MET A 452 -5.58 -0.19 6.67
C MET A 452 -5.33 -1.68 6.94
N ASP A 453 -5.75 -2.58 6.04
CA ASP A 453 -5.51 -4.02 6.16
C ASP A 453 -4.01 -4.34 6.17
N ASP A 454 -3.24 -3.68 5.30
CA ASP A 454 -1.78 -3.79 5.28
C ASP A 454 -1.14 -3.26 6.58
N ALA A 455 -1.63 -2.14 7.10
CA ALA A 455 -1.17 -1.57 8.36
C ALA A 455 -1.45 -2.50 9.55
N VAL A 456 -2.65 -3.07 9.61
CA VAL A 456 -3.03 -4.05 10.65
C VAL A 456 -2.18 -5.31 10.55
N ARG A 457 -1.88 -5.80 9.35
CA ARG A 457 -0.98 -6.95 9.15
C ARG A 457 0.41 -6.67 9.73
N VAL A 458 0.99 -5.52 9.42
CA VAL A 458 2.27 -5.09 10.00
C VAL A 458 2.19 -5.02 11.54
N LEU A 459 1.12 -4.48 12.11
CA LEU A 459 0.96 -4.40 13.55
C LEU A 459 0.78 -5.77 14.21
N ARG A 460 0.14 -6.75 13.53
CA ARG A 460 0.10 -8.14 13.99
C ARG A 460 1.48 -8.77 14.00
N ASP A 461 2.26 -8.59 12.94
CA ASP A 461 3.64 -9.09 12.85
C ASP A 461 4.52 -8.50 13.97
N LEU A 462 4.28 -7.25 14.36
CA LEU A 462 4.92 -6.62 15.52
C LEU A 462 4.34 -7.08 16.87
N GLY A 463 3.28 -7.87 16.90
CA GLY A 463 2.56 -8.25 18.11
C GLY A 463 1.84 -7.05 18.78
N ALA A 464 1.62 -5.96 18.06
CA ALA A 464 1.01 -4.76 18.58
C ALA A 464 -0.51 -4.80 18.63
N VAL A 465 -1.13 -5.60 17.77
CA VAL A 465 -2.57 -5.86 17.76
C VAL A 465 -2.83 -7.37 17.70
N ASP A 466 -3.99 -7.78 18.20
CA ASP A 466 -4.50 -9.15 18.12
C ASP A 466 -5.20 -9.43 16.78
N ASP A 467 -5.80 -10.61 16.64
CA ASP A 467 -6.51 -11.02 15.42
C ASP A 467 -7.77 -10.18 15.14
N ASP A 468 -8.37 -9.58 16.18
CA ASP A 468 -9.49 -8.65 16.06
C ASP A 468 -9.06 -7.22 15.75
N GLY A 469 -7.75 -6.96 15.68
CA GLY A 469 -7.15 -5.63 15.46
C GLY A 469 -7.15 -4.74 16.70
N ARG A 470 -7.37 -5.29 17.91
CA ARG A 470 -7.31 -4.55 19.17
C ARG A 470 -5.89 -4.48 19.69
N ALA A 471 -5.56 -3.37 20.37
CA ALA A 471 -4.21 -3.15 20.89
C ALA A 471 -3.87 -4.15 22.01
N THR A 472 -2.75 -4.84 21.86
CA THR A 472 -2.13 -5.68 22.89
C THR A 472 -1.42 -4.82 23.96
N PRO A 473 -0.96 -5.39 25.08
CA PRO A 473 -0.08 -4.67 26.02
C PRO A 473 1.19 -4.11 25.35
N ILE A 474 1.77 -4.87 24.40
CA ILE A 474 2.93 -4.41 23.61
C ILE A 474 2.51 -3.23 22.74
N GLY A 475 1.36 -3.33 22.06
CA GLY A 475 0.85 -2.23 21.23
C GLY A 475 0.68 -0.93 22.00
N ARG A 476 0.12 -0.99 23.21
CA ARG A 476 -0.01 0.17 24.10
C ARG A 476 1.35 0.75 24.49
N THR A 477 2.36 -0.09 24.70
CA THR A 477 3.72 0.36 24.98
C THR A 477 4.32 1.05 23.75
N LEU A 478 4.18 0.45 22.55
CA LEU A 478 4.67 1.05 21.31
C LEU A 478 4.01 2.40 21.01
N ALA A 479 2.72 2.57 21.28
CA ALA A 479 2.00 3.82 21.07
C ALA A 479 2.51 4.99 21.95
N ARG A 480 3.15 4.69 23.09
CA ARG A 480 3.79 5.70 23.95
C ARG A 480 5.14 6.19 23.41
N VAL A 481 5.79 5.38 22.58
CA VAL A 481 7.06 5.77 21.95
C VAL A 481 6.77 6.71 20.77
N PRO A 482 7.30 7.95 20.74
CA PRO A 482 7.03 8.89 19.65
C PRO A 482 7.90 8.60 18.41
N ALA A 483 7.69 7.42 17.83
CA ALA A 483 8.34 6.91 16.63
C ALA A 483 7.35 6.03 15.85
N ASP A 484 7.69 5.69 14.60
CA ASP A 484 6.97 4.67 13.85
C ASP A 484 6.90 3.36 14.67
N PRO A 485 5.79 2.61 14.68
CA PRO A 485 5.65 1.37 15.46
C PRO A 485 6.76 0.35 15.21
N ARG A 486 7.27 0.23 13.98
CA ARG A 486 8.40 -0.64 13.64
C ARG A 486 9.68 -0.21 14.35
N LEU A 487 9.97 1.10 14.32
CA LEU A 487 11.14 1.68 14.99
C LEU A 487 11.00 1.65 16.52
N ALA A 488 9.80 1.85 17.03
CA ALA A 488 9.51 1.70 18.45
C ALA A 488 9.77 0.27 18.93
N ARG A 489 9.34 -0.74 18.16
CA ARG A 489 9.60 -2.14 18.44
C ARG A 489 11.10 -2.46 18.39
N ALA A 490 11.79 -2.01 17.33
CA ALA A 490 13.24 -2.20 17.20
C ALA A 490 14.05 -1.51 18.29
N LEU A 491 13.57 -0.37 18.81
CA LEU A 491 14.18 0.30 19.95
C LEU A 491 14.11 -0.57 21.22
N LEU A 492 12.95 -1.15 21.52
CA LEU A 492 12.73 -1.93 22.74
C LEU A 492 13.45 -3.29 22.66
N ASP A 493 13.24 -4.06 21.61
CA ASP A 493 13.85 -5.38 21.43
C ASP A 493 15.37 -5.26 21.20
N GLY A 494 15.80 -4.28 20.41
CA GLY A 494 17.22 -3.99 20.18
C GLY A 494 17.93 -3.57 21.46
N SER A 495 17.26 -2.84 22.37
CA SER A 495 17.84 -2.46 23.65
C SER A 495 18.26 -3.67 24.48
N ALA A 496 17.49 -4.75 24.43
CA ALA A 496 17.82 -6.00 25.13
C ALA A 496 19.00 -6.75 24.48
N ALA A 497 19.13 -6.67 23.15
CA ALA A 497 20.13 -7.44 22.38
C ALA A 497 21.49 -6.72 22.26
N VAL A 498 21.50 -5.41 21.95
CA VAL A 498 22.71 -4.63 21.65
C VAL A 498 22.99 -3.49 22.63
N GLY A 499 22.16 -3.36 23.64
CA GLY A 499 22.21 -2.27 24.62
C GLY A 499 21.43 -1.03 24.20
N THR A 500 20.83 -0.38 25.19
CA THR A 500 19.88 0.74 25.01
C THR A 500 20.46 1.89 24.19
N ARG A 501 21.74 2.25 24.45
CA ARG A 501 22.40 3.34 23.72
C ARG A 501 22.55 3.04 22.24
N THR A 502 23.05 1.83 21.89
CA THR A 502 23.25 1.43 20.50
C THR A 502 21.92 1.34 19.76
N ALA A 503 20.89 0.75 20.38
CA ALA A 503 19.55 0.70 19.80
C ALA A 503 18.99 2.12 19.54
N ALA A 504 19.16 3.05 20.51
CA ALA A 504 18.74 4.43 20.34
C ALA A 504 19.52 5.17 19.24
N GLU A 505 20.83 4.92 19.10
CA GLU A 505 21.67 5.48 18.03
C GLU A 505 21.18 5.03 16.65
N VAL A 506 20.88 3.74 16.47
CA VAL A 506 20.42 3.17 15.20
C VAL A 506 19.01 3.66 14.87
N VAL A 507 18.10 3.67 15.85
CA VAL A 507 16.73 4.15 15.61
C VAL A 507 16.73 5.65 15.29
N ALA A 508 17.56 6.46 15.98
CA ALA A 508 17.72 7.88 15.65
C ALA A 508 18.32 8.10 14.25
N LEU A 509 19.24 7.23 13.83
CA LEU A 509 19.82 7.25 12.49
C LEU A 509 18.79 6.98 11.41
N VAL A 510 18.00 5.92 11.56
CA VAL A 510 16.98 5.51 10.58
C VAL A 510 15.78 6.46 10.55
N ALA A 511 15.37 7.00 11.70
CA ALA A 511 14.30 7.99 11.79
C ALA A 511 14.71 9.39 11.33
N GLY A 512 16.01 9.62 11.10
CA GLY A 512 16.57 10.90 10.70
C GLY A 512 16.45 11.15 9.20
N ASP A 513 16.57 12.43 8.82
CA ASP A 513 16.48 12.87 7.40
C ASP A 513 17.85 12.86 6.69
N ALA A 514 18.94 12.48 7.36
CA ALA A 514 20.28 12.46 6.78
C ALA A 514 20.41 11.37 5.72
N ARG A 515 20.97 11.71 4.56
CA ARG A 515 21.14 10.77 3.46
C ARG A 515 22.36 9.88 3.70
N ALA A 516 22.17 8.57 3.58
CA ALA A 516 23.27 7.60 3.66
C ALA A 516 24.13 7.66 2.39
N PRO A 517 25.43 8.01 2.47
CA PRO A 517 26.32 8.05 1.31
C PRO A 517 26.43 6.67 0.68
N GLY A 518 26.08 6.54 -0.62
CA GLY A 518 26.05 5.27 -1.31
C GLY A 518 25.09 4.23 -0.73
N ALA A 519 24.03 4.67 -0.04
CA ALA A 519 23.08 3.87 0.71
C ALA A 519 23.62 3.22 2.01
N ASP A 520 24.83 3.53 2.43
CA ASP A 520 25.53 2.89 3.56
C ASP A 520 25.24 3.61 4.88
N LEU A 521 24.39 3.03 5.72
CA LEU A 521 24.08 3.52 7.07
C LEU A 521 25.28 3.41 8.02
N GLY A 522 26.17 2.46 7.83
CA GLY A 522 27.38 2.31 8.66
C GLY A 522 28.31 3.50 8.51
N ARG A 523 28.47 3.98 7.28
CA ARG A 523 29.23 5.19 6.99
C ARG A 523 28.59 6.43 7.60
N LEU A 524 27.30 6.63 7.39
CA LEU A 524 26.56 7.75 7.98
C LEU A 524 26.64 7.72 9.52
N TRP A 525 26.48 6.55 10.14
CA TRP A 525 26.59 6.39 11.59
C TRP A 525 27.97 6.80 12.13
N SER A 526 29.05 6.43 11.42
CA SER A 526 30.41 6.84 11.75
C SER A 526 30.57 8.37 11.64
N ASP A 527 30.03 9.01 10.61
CA ASP A 527 30.12 10.45 10.41
C ASP A 527 29.34 11.23 11.45
N LEU A 528 28.14 10.76 11.84
CA LEU A 528 27.35 11.35 12.93
C LEU A 528 28.05 11.21 14.30
N ARG A 529 28.60 10.03 14.61
CA ARG A 529 29.33 9.80 15.87
C ARG A 529 30.60 10.64 16.03
N SER A 530 31.30 10.87 14.93
CA SER A 530 32.52 11.68 14.90
C SER A 530 32.27 13.19 14.78
N GLY A 531 31.00 13.61 14.62
CA GLY A 531 30.66 15.02 14.48
C GLY A 531 30.98 15.62 13.12
N ARG A 532 31.33 14.79 12.11
CA ARG A 532 31.64 15.25 10.73
C ARG A 532 30.39 15.62 9.93
N ASP A 533 29.26 15.02 10.24
CA ASP A 533 27.99 15.34 9.59
C ASP A 533 27.33 16.54 10.29
N PRO A 534 26.79 17.51 9.55
CA PRO A 534 26.08 18.67 10.12
C PRO A 534 24.89 18.30 11.01
N ALA A 535 24.28 17.13 10.80
CA ALA A 535 23.16 16.64 11.60
C ALA A 535 23.58 16.02 12.96
N ALA A 536 24.88 15.87 13.25
CA ALA A 536 25.40 15.14 14.40
C ALA A 536 24.87 15.65 15.75
N ARG A 537 24.76 16.98 15.91
CA ARG A 537 24.23 17.58 17.14
C ARG A 537 22.78 17.17 17.38
N ARG A 538 21.93 17.33 16.37
CA ARG A 538 20.51 17.00 16.43
C ARG A 538 20.30 15.49 16.61
N TRP A 539 21.10 14.67 15.93
CA TRP A 539 21.08 13.21 16.10
C TRP A 539 21.44 12.82 17.55
N THR A 540 22.46 13.44 18.14
CA THR A 540 22.87 13.17 19.53
C THR A 540 21.75 13.53 20.53
N GLU A 541 21.02 14.62 20.31
CA GLU A 541 19.88 15.02 21.13
C GLU A 541 18.75 14.00 21.03
N GLU A 542 18.46 13.51 19.83
CA GLU A 542 17.45 12.48 19.60
C GLU A 542 17.85 11.13 20.22
N VAL A 543 19.12 10.74 20.12
CA VAL A 543 19.66 9.54 20.79
C VAL A 543 19.41 9.59 22.29
N ARG A 544 19.77 10.70 22.96
CA ARG A 544 19.53 10.85 24.41
C ARG A 544 18.06 10.72 24.76
N ARG A 545 17.18 11.29 23.94
CA ARG A 545 15.73 11.23 24.12
C ARG A 545 15.22 9.79 24.00
N LEU A 546 15.59 9.08 22.94
CA LEU A 546 15.18 7.68 22.70
C LEU A 546 15.75 6.75 23.77
N GLU A 547 17.00 6.94 24.17
CA GLU A 547 17.64 6.20 25.27
C GLU A 547 16.85 6.35 26.58
N GLY A 548 16.43 7.58 26.91
CA GLY A 548 15.59 7.84 28.08
C GLY A 548 14.21 7.16 28.01
N ILE A 549 13.61 7.10 26.84
CA ILE A 549 12.33 6.40 26.61
C ILE A 549 12.52 4.90 26.75
N ALA A 550 13.52 4.32 26.10
CA ALA A 550 13.79 2.89 26.14
C ALA A 550 14.05 2.38 27.57
N ARG A 551 14.74 3.17 28.40
CA ARG A 551 14.96 2.83 29.83
C ARG A 551 13.67 2.83 30.64
N ARG A 552 12.73 3.74 30.36
CA ARG A 552 11.44 3.81 31.09
C ARG A 552 10.47 2.70 30.64
N GLU A 553 10.36 2.47 29.33
CA GLU A 553 9.40 1.54 28.77
C GLU A 553 9.93 0.08 28.70
N GLY A 554 11.28 -0.10 28.67
CA GLY A 554 11.89 -1.43 28.54
C GLY A 554 11.71 -2.35 29.74
N GLY A 555 11.43 -1.79 30.93
CA GLY A 555 11.18 -2.59 32.14
C GLY A 555 9.88 -3.41 32.10
N GLY A 556 8.93 -3.02 31.23
CA GLY A 556 7.64 -3.69 31.07
C GLY A 556 7.64 -4.84 30.05
N VAL A 557 8.59 -4.86 29.11
CA VAL A 557 8.64 -5.84 28.01
C VAL A 557 9.43 -7.10 28.41
N ALA A 558 10.33 -7.02 29.37
CA ALA A 558 11.15 -8.14 29.82
C ALA A 558 10.35 -9.30 30.44
N ASN A 559 9.07 -9.10 30.82
CA ASN A 559 8.18 -10.11 31.39
C ASN A 559 7.21 -10.74 30.37
N ALA A 560 7.15 -10.26 29.12
CA ALA A 560 6.37 -10.85 28.04
C ALA A 560 7.32 -11.55 27.05
N GLY A 561 7.66 -12.81 27.35
CA GLY A 561 8.46 -13.65 26.47
C GLY A 561 7.83 -13.75 25.08
N PRO A 562 8.60 -13.93 24.00
CA PRO A 562 8.07 -14.10 22.66
C PRO A 562 7.29 -15.43 22.57
N GLY A 563 5.98 -15.34 22.34
CA GLY A 563 5.18 -16.45 21.86
C GLY A 563 4.48 -17.31 22.92
N ALA A 564 3.33 -16.85 23.40
CA ALA A 564 2.27 -17.73 23.90
C ALA A 564 1.08 -17.68 22.93
N GLY A 565 1.25 -18.31 21.77
CA GLY A 565 0.19 -18.63 20.81
C GLY A 565 0.50 -19.99 20.24
N GLY A 566 0.41 -21.03 21.09
CA GLY A 566 0.65 -22.40 20.70
C GLY A 566 -0.64 -23.20 20.71
N GLY A 567 -1.12 -23.62 19.54
CA GLY A 567 -2.00 -24.75 19.40
C GLY A 567 -1.26 -26.06 19.76
N PRO A 568 -1.94 -27.09 20.26
CA PRO A 568 -1.33 -28.33 20.70
C PRO A 568 -1.06 -29.29 19.52
N GLY A 569 0.19 -29.65 19.30
CA GLY A 569 0.50 -30.71 18.32
C GLY A 569 1.99 -31.01 18.13
N ALA A 570 2.46 -32.06 18.79
CA ALA A 570 3.50 -33.01 18.39
C ALA A 570 5.00 -32.67 18.52
N GLY A 571 5.70 -33.47 19.31
CA GLY A 571 7.00 -34.04 18.97
C GLY A 571 8.21 -33.40 19.62
N GLY A 572 8.72 -34.04 20.69
CA GLY A 572 10.00 -33.71 21.33
C GLY A 572 11.16 -33.76 20.35
N GLY A 573 11.85 -32.62 20.20
CA GLY A 573 13.12 -32.46 19.60
C GLY A 573 13.98 -31.55 20.48
N THR A 574 15.12 -32.06 20.90
CA THR A 574 16.15 -31.42 21.68
C THR A 574 16.42 -29.97 21.19
N ARG A 575 16.19 -28.97 22.11
CA ARG A 575 16.57 -27.58 21.94
C ARG A 575 18.11 -27.50 21.77
N ALA A 576 18.56 -27.42 20.56
CA ALA A 576 19.89 -26.92 20.23
C ALA A 576 19.94 -25.44 20.62
N GLY A 577 21.01 -25.02 21.30
CA GLY A 577 21.16 -23.70 21.88
C GLY A 577 20.83 -22.56 20.91
N GLY A 578 19.91 -21.67 21.33
CA GLY A 578 19.61 -20.44 20.59
C GLY A 578 20.86 -19.61 20.42
N PRO A 579 21.00 -18.91 19.27
CA PRO A 579 22.17 -18.08 19.00
C PRO A 579 22.32 -17.00 20.08
N ARG A 580 23.54 -16.88 20.60
CA ARG A 580 23.91 -15.88 21.61
C ARG A 580 23.84 -14.50 21.00
N THR A 581 22.73 -13.76 21.19
CA THR A 581 22.59 -12.35 20.78
C THR A 581 23.36 -11.39 21.72
N GLY A 582 23.83 -11.86 22.86
CA GLY A 582 24.64 -11.06 23.80
C GLY A 582 26.06 -10.88 23.29
N GLY A 583 26.32 -9.72 22.64
CA GLY A 583 27.67 -9.36 22.20
C GLY A 583 27.80 -8.73 20.83
N LEU A 584 26.69 -8.56 20.07
CA LEU A 584 26.72 -7.86 18.77
C LEU A 584 27.23 -6.43 18.96
N ARG A 585 28.22 -6.01 18.16
CA ARG A 585 28.84 -4.68 18.23
C ARG A 585 29.04 -4.11 16.83
N GLY A 586 29.21 -2.80 16.76
CA GLY A 586 29.51 -2.11 15.49
C GLY A 586 28.50 -2.38 14.39
N ALA A 587 28.98 -2.78 13.21
CA ALA A 587 28.16 -3.01 12.03
C ALA A 587 27.07 -4.07 12.22
N ASP A 588 27.38 -5.15 12.97
CA ASP A 588 26.41 -6.23 13.22
C ASP A 588 25.23 -5.76 14.07
N ALA A 589 25.51 -4.93 15.10
CA ALA A 589 24.45 -4.33 15.90
C ALA A 589 23.59 -3.37 15.10
N LEU A 590 24.19 -2.59 14.17
CA LEU A 590 23.47 -1.72 13.27
C LEU A 590 22.52 -2.52 12.35
N GLY A 591 23.07 -3.52 11.64
CA GLY A 591 22.29 -4.37 10.75
C GLY A 591 21.16 -5.09 11.48
N PHE A 592 21.42 -5.60 12.68
CA PHE A 592 20.42 -6.28 13.50
C PHE A 592 19.23 -5.38 13.87
N VAL A 593 19.49 -4.18 14.40
CA VAL A 593 18.41 -3.25 14.80
C VAL A 593 17.61 -2.77 13.61
N VAL A 594 18.26 -2.54 12.44
CA VAL A 594 17.55 -2.21 11.20
C VAL A 594 16.67 -3.38 10.74
N ALA A 595 17.17 -4.62 10.84
CA ALA A 595 16.40 -5.82 10.48
C ALA A 595 15.22 -6.06 11.44
N LEU A 596 15.34 -5.75 12.72
CA LEU A 596 14.22 -5.76 13.68
C LEU A 596 13.13 -4.74 13.32
N ALA A 597 13.52 -3.57 12.80
CA ALA A 597 12.56 -2.56 12.37
C ALA A 597 11.82 -2.96 11.07
N TYR A 598 12.54 -3.56 10.14
CA TYR A 598 12.06 -3.90 8.81
C TYR A 598 12.40 -5.34 8.42
N PRO A 599 11.81 -6.34 9.08
CA PRO A 599 12.12 -7.76 8.82
C PRO A 599 11.73 -8.17 7.39
N ASP A 600 10.66 -7.60 6.84
CA ASP A 600 10.21 -7.78 5.45
C ASP A 600 11.19 -7.20 4.41
N ARG A 601 12.13 -6.36 4.85
CA ARG A 601 13.17 -5.74 4.01
C ARG A 601 14.57 -6.30 4.27
N VAL A 602 14.72 -7.37 5.03
CA VAL A 602 15.94 -8.18 5.01
C VAL A 602 16.14 -8.66 3.59
N ALA A 603 17.35 -8.48 3.05
CA ALA A 603 17.60 -8.71 1.63
C ALA A 603 18.84 -9.58 1.44
N ARG A 604 18.79 -10.49 0.47
CA ARG A 604 19.91 -11.33 0.05
C ARG A 604 20.28 -11.05 -1.38
N ARG A 605 21.58 -10.98 -1.67
CA ARG A 605 22.09 -10.80 -3.04
C ARG A 605 21.70 -12.00 -3.90
N VAL A 606 21.17 -11.72 -5.08
CA VAL A 606 20.85 -12.77 -6.06
C VAL A 606 22.17 -13.37 -6.59
N PRO A 607 22.33 -14.70 -6.57
CA PRO A 607 23.53 -15.34 -7.04
C PRO A 607 23.91 -14.95 -8.48
N GLY A 608 25.15 -14.55 -8.69
CA GLY A 608 25.66 -14.12 -10.01
C GLY A 608 25.20 -12.73 -10.47
N GLY A 609 24.42 -12.01 -9.65
CA GLY A 609 23.87 -10.69 -9.96
C GLY A 609 24.35 -9.58 -9.03
N SER A 610 23.94 -8.34 -9.35
CA SER A 610 24.14 -7.13 -8.53
C SER A 610 22.88 -6.68 -7.80
N THR A 611 21.80 -7.46 -7.91
CA THR A 611 20.49 -7.14 -7.31
C THR A 611 20.31 -7.90 -6.01
N TYR A 612 19.45 -7.39 -5.15
CA TYR A 612 19.07 -7.97 -3.87
C TYR A 612 17.59 -8.32 -3.88
N LEU A 613 17.25 -9.53 -3.44
CA LEU A 613 15.87 -9.96 -3.22
C LEU A 613 15.52 -9.72 -1.74
N LEU A 614 14.49 -8.93 -1.48
CA LEU A 614 13.98 -8.68 -0.15
C LEU A 614 13.08 -9.84 0.31
N ALA A 615 12.96 -10.02 1.61
CA ALA A 615 12.05 -11.02 2.20
C ALA A 615 10.59 -10.81 1.79
N SER A 616 10.19 -9.56 1.48
CA SER A 616 8.88 -9.22 0.89
C SER A 616 8.68 -9.70 -0.56
N GLY A 617 9.72 -10.19 -1.25
CA GLY A 617 9.69 -10.58 -2.66
C GLY A 617 10.08 -9.47 -3.64
N THR A 618 10.32 -8.26 -3.17
CA THR A 618 10.77 -7.16 -4.03
C THR A 618 12.26 -7.30 -4.35
N ALA A 619 12.63 -7.19 -5.63
CA ALA A 619 14.02 -7.07 -6.02
C ALA A 619 14.43 -5.59 -6.12
N ALA A 620 15.62 -5.24 -5.65
CA ALA A 620 16.15 -3.88 -5.69
C ALA A 620 17.66 -3.83 -5.98
N GLY A 621 18.12 -2.73 -6.61
CA GLY A 621 19.53 -2.46 -6.86
C GLY A 621 20.15 -1.54 -5.81
N LEU A 622 21.48 -1.55 -5.70
CA LEU A 622 22.25 -0.55 -4.95
C LEU A 622 22.69 0.58 -5.89
N PRO A 623 22.87 1.81 -5.38
CA PRO A 623 23.52 2.87 -6.14
C PRO A 623 24.91 2.46 -6.64
N ALA A 624 25.29 2.96 -7.81
CA ALA A 624 26.61 2.69 -8.38
C ALA A 624 27.73 3.13 -7.40
N GLY A 625 28.71 2.26 -7.17
CA GLY A 625 29.83 2.52 -6.25
C GLY A 625 29.50 2.41 -4.76
N SER A 626 28.36 1.81 -4.39
CA SER A 626 28.02 1.52 -3.00
C SER A 626 29.03 0.58 -2.35
N SER A 627 29.49 0.92 -1.14
CA SER A 627 30.33 0.06 -0.30
C SER A 627 29.66 -1.24 0.11
N LEU A 628 28.33 -1.29 0.05
CA LEU A 628 27.54 -2.46 0.42
C LEU A 628 27.48 -3.55 -0.67
N ALA A 629 27.95 -3.29 -1.89
CA ALA A 629 27.84 -4.22 -3.02
C ALA A 629 28.56 -5.57 -2.81
N GLY A 630 29.52 -5.63 -1.87
CA GLY A 630 30.24 -6.85 -1.51
C GLY A 630 29.52 -7.78 -0.54
N HIS A 631 28.51 -7.29 0.16
CA HIS A 631 27.81 -8.06 1.19
C HIS A 631 26.74 -8.98 0.61
N GLU A 632 26.62 -10.18 1.14
CA GLU A 632 25.59 -11.13 0.72
C GLU A 632 24.22 -10.74 1.29
N TRP A 633 24.18 -10.27 2.52
CA TRP A 633 22.98 -9.89 3.22
C TRP A 633 22.97 -8.42 3.60
N LEU A 634 21.81 -7.80 3.51
CA LEU A 634 21.57 -6.42 3.90
C LEU A 634 20.30 -6.31 4.75
N ALA A 635 20.33 -5.45 5.74
CA ALA A 635 19.13 -4.91 6.40
C ALA A 635 18.79 -3.57 5.74
N VAL A 636 17.68 -3.51 5.03
CA VAL A 636 17.29 -2.35 4.23
C VAL A 636 16.28 -1.49 5.00
N ALA A 637 16.64 -0.25 5.29
CA ALA A 637 15.76 0.70 5.96
C ALA A 637 14.86 1.44 4.94
N GLU A 638 15.43 1.84 3.78
CA GLU A 638 14.69 2.59 2.78
C GLU A 638 14.94 2.04 1.37
N VAL A 639 13.84 1.83 0.64
CA VAL A 639 13.85 1.46 -0.77
C VAL A 639 12.84 2.34 -1.51
N THR A 640 13.22 2.85 -2.69
CA THR A 640 12.36 3.72 -3.49
C THR A 640 12.23 3.23 -4.92
N ARG A 641 11.13 3.60 -5.59
CA ARG A 641 11.01 3.43 -7.05
C ARG A 641 12.07 4.27 -7.75
N ALA A 642 12.72 3.69 -8.72
CA ALA A 642 13.61 4.41 -9.64
C ALA A 642 13.57 3.76 -11.01
N ALA A 643 13.53 4.56 -12.05
CA ALA A 643 13.84 4.16 -13.40
C ALA A 643 15.32 4.48 -13.67
N GLY A 644 16.06 3.60 -14.36
CA GLY A 644 17.42 3.86 -14.74
C GLY A 644 18.46 2.83 -14.25
N ARG A 645 19.75 3.12 -14.46
CA ARG A 645 20.87 2.20 -14.20
C ARG A 645 20.99 1.76 -12.74
N ASP A 646 20.69 2.63 -11.79
CA ASP A 646 20.78 2.34 -10.37
C ASP A 646 19.76 1.29 -9.91
N ALA A 647 18.65 1.14 -10.62
CA ALA A 647 17.64 0.12 -10.35
C ALA A 647 18.03 -1.27 -10.86
N ALA A 648 19.13 -1.40 -11.61
CA ALA A 648 19.58 -2.67 -12.19
C ALA A 648 18.47 -3.48 -12.90
N GLY A 649 17.52 -2.79 -13.54
CA GLY A 649 16.36 -3.40 -14.20
C GLY A 649 15.20 -3.81 -13.27
N THR A 650 15.32 -3.65 -11.94
CA THR A 650 14.28 -4.05 -10.97
C THR A 650 13.19 -3.02 -10.76
N GLY A 651 13.41 -1.78 -11.19
CA GLY A 651 12.52 -0.64 -10.93
C GLY A 651 12.52 -0.16 -9.47
N ALA A 652 13.48 -0.62 -8.64
CA ALA A 652 13.64 -0.20 -7.25
C ALA A 652 15.11 -0.01 -6.87
N VAL A 653 15.40 1.00 -6.04
CA VAL A 653 16.74 1.31 -5.55
C VAL A 653 16.74 1.38 -4.03
N ILE A 654 17.71 0.72 -3.42
CA ILE A 654 18.00 0.80 -2.00
C ILE A 654 18.62 2.18 -1.72
N ARG A 655 18.01 2.96 -0.83
CA ARG A 655 18.46 4.30 -0.44
C ARG A 655 19.22 4.31 0.88
N SER A 656 18.88 3.38 1.77
CA SER A 656 19.62 3.20 3.03
C SER A 656 19.56 1.75 3.47
N ALA A 657 20.70 1.19 3.79
CA ALA A 657 20.85 -0.19 4.27
C ALA A 657 22.10 -0.33 5.15
N ALA A 658 22.17 -1.40 5.91
CA ALA A 658 23.32 -1.84 6.67
C ALA A 658 23.72 -3.26 6.27
N ALA A 659 24.99 -3.60 6.37
CA ALA A 659 25.46 -4.97 6.26
C ALA A 659 24.82 -5.85 7.34
N LEU A 660 24.55 -7.11 7.01
CA LEU A 660 23.91 -8.08 7.92
C LEU A 660 24.53 -9.45 7.69
N GLU A 661 24.63 -10.23 8.75
CA GLU A 661 25.05 -11.63 8.66
C GLU A 661 23.82 -12.56 8.59
N ALA A 662 23.98 -13.72 7.94
CA ALA A 662 22.88 -14.67 7.71
C ALA A 662 22.18 -15.10 9.01
N ASP A 663 22.95 -15.49 10.03
CA ASP A 663 22.42 -15.93 11.31
C ASP A 663 21.65 -14.81 12.01
N THR A 664 22.16 -13.57 11.89
CA THR A 664 21.53 -12.38 12.44
C THR A 664 20.24 -12.02 11.71
N ALA A 665 20.20 -12.23 10.37
CA ALA A 665 19.00 -12.07 9.55
C ALA A 665 17.87 -13.03 9.98
N GLU A 666 18.23 -14.30 10.19
CA GLU A 666 17.27 -15.32 10.64
C GLU A 666 16.70 -15.03 12.04
N VAL A 667 17.53 -14.50 12.95
CA VAL A 667 17.07 -14.11 14.30
C VAL A 667 16.15 -12.91 14.23
N ALA A 668 16.54 -11.86 13.51
CA ALA A 668 15.77 -10.61 13.43
C ALA A 668 14.42 -10.77 12.71
N ALA A 669 14.37 -11.61 11.67
CA ALA A 669 13.19 -11.85 10.87
C ALA A 669 12.60 -13.27 11.11
N GLY A 670 12.81 -13.86 12.28
CA GLY A 670 12.47 -15.25 12.60
C GLY A 670 10.99 -15.62 12.40
N HIS A 671 10.07 -14.67 12.54
CA HIS A 671 8.64 -14.88 12.27
C HIS A 671 8.31 -15.08 10.77
N LEU A 672 9.21 -14.68 9.86
CA LEU A 672 9.12 -14.94 8.41
C LEU A 672 9.78 -16.26 8.00
N LEU A 673 10.41 -16.95 8.94
CA LEU A 673 11.09 -18.21 8.66
C LEU A 673 10.06 -19.33 8.49
N THR A 674 10.12 -20.01 7.35
CA THR A 674 9.28 -21.17 7.06
C THR A 674 10.14 -22.36 6.67
N ASP A 675 9.76 -23.56 7.12
CA ASP A 675 10.35 -24.83 6.71
C ASP A 675 9.20 -25.70 6.20
N ARG A 676 9.12 -25.86 4.89
CA ARG A 676 8.02 -26.53 4.23
C ARG A 676 8.54 -27.56 3.22
N LEU A 677 7.76 -28.64 3.09
CA LEU A 677 7.92 -29.59 2.00
C LEU A 677 7.10 -29.09 0.81
N GLU A 678 7.78 -28.69 -0.27
CA GLU A 678 7.14 -28.34 -1.53
C GLU A 678 7.25 -29.51 -2.50
N ALA A 679 6.12 -30.01 -2.97
CA ALA A 679 6.04 -30.99 -4.03
C ALA A 679 5.46 -30.35 -5.30
N ARG A 680 6.12 -30.58 -6.43
CA ARG A 680 5.71 -30.10 -7.75
C ARG A 680 5.75 -31.24 -8.75
N PHE A 681 4.85 -31.21 -9.72
CA PHE A 681 4.87 -32.16 -10.83
C PHE A 681 5.72 -31.56 -11.96
N GLU A 682 6.91 -32.10 -12.19
CA GLU A 682 7.87 -31.60 -13.17
C GLU A 682 8.52 -32.75 -13.93
N GLY A 683 8.65 -32.60 -15.26
CA GLY A 683 9.28 -33.62 -16.12
C GLY A 683 8.57 -34.99 -16.07
N GLY A 684 7.27 -35.02 -15.81
CA GLY A 684 6.46 -36.23 -15.78
C GLY A 684 6.56 -37.02 -14.47
N ARG A 685 6.97 -36.41 -13.38
CA ARG A 685 6.99 -37.01 -12.04
C ARG A 685 6.84 -35.97 -10.96
N VAL A 686 6.44 -36.41 -9.76
CA VAL A 686 6.47 -35.51 -8.59
C VAL A 686 7.90 -35.38 -8.09
N VAL A 687 8.37 -34.14 -7.99
CA VAL A 687 9.64 -33.78 -7.37
C VAL A 687 9.33 -33.03 -6.08
N ALA A 688 9.83 -33.48 -4.95
CA ALA A 688 9.68 -32.80 -3.68
C ALA A 688 11.00 -32.23 -3.19
N ARG A 689 10.91 -31.04 -2.63
CA ARG A 689 12.03 -30.33 -2.01
C ARG A 689 11.62 -29.82 -0.65
N ARG A 690 12.47 -30.02 0.32
CA ARG A 690 12.35 -29.36 1.61
C ARG A 690 12.96 -27.97 1.47
N GLU A 691 12.14 -26.93 1.54
CA GLU A 691 12.58 -25.55 1.40
C GLU A 691 12.47 -24.82 2.74
N ARG A 692 13.64 -24.32 3.16
CA ARG A 692 13.72 -23.36 4.27
C ARG A 692 13.81 -21.99 3.66
N ARG A 693 12.87 -21.11 4.02
CA ARG A 693 12.73 -19.77 3.44
C ARG A 693 12.62 -18.72 4.52
N LEU A 694 13.16 -17.52 4.22
CA LEU A 694 12.93 -16.30 4.98
C LEU A 694 12.06 -15.38 4.12
N GLY A 695 10.74 -15.44 4.32
CA GLY A 695 9.80 -14.83 3.39
C GLY A 695 9.98 -15.36 1.96
N ALA A 696 10.26 -14.48 1.00
CA ALA A 696 10.54 -14.85 -0.39
C ALA A 696 11.96 -15.39 -0.63
N ILE A 697 12.89 -15.24 0.32
CA ILE A 697 14.28 -15.64 0.16
C ILE A 697 14.43 -17.13 0.49
N THR A 698 14.86 -17.94 -0.47
CA THR A 698 15.20 -19.35 -0.24
C THR A 698 16.56 -19.47 0.43
N LEU A 699 16.58 -19.99 1.66
CA LEU A 699 17.81 -20.24 2.44
C LEU A 699 18.46 -21.54 2.03
N SER A 700 17.64 -22.59 1.97
CA SER A 700 18.07 -23.91 1.49
C SER A 700 16.94 -24.62 0.77
N SER A 701 17.28 -25.46 -0.21
CA SER A 701 16.34 -26.28 -0.96
C SER A 701 16.98 -27.64 -1.20
N THR A 702 16.54 -28.64 -0.43
CA THR A 702 17.09 -29.99 -0.46
C THR A 702 16.10 -30.95 -1.12
N PRO A 703 16.49 -31.71 -2.15
CA PRO A 703 15.63 -32.75 -2.70
C PRO A 703 15.31 -33.81 -1.65
N VAL A 704 14.05 -34.18 -1.56
CA VAL A 704 13.55 -35.20 -0.64
C VAL A 704 12.56 -36.12 -1.35
N LYS A 705 12.28 -37.28 -0.78
CA LYS A 705 11.20 -38.13 -1.29
C LYS A 705 9.85 -37.46 -1.04
N PRO A 706 8.95 -37.43 -2.05
CA PRO A 706 7.61 -36.85 -1.84
C PRO A 706 6.87 -37.55 -0.70
N GLY A 707 6.25 -36.79 0.17
CA GLY A 707 5.27 -37.29 1.11
C GLY A 707 3.95 -37.63 0.39
N PRO A 708 3.16 -38.59 0.89
CA PRO A 708 1.91 -39.01 0.22
C PRO A 708 0.89 -37.87 0.07
N ALA A 709 0.79 -36.98 1.04
CA ALA A 709 -0.17 -35.87 1.02
C ALA A 709 0.24 -34.79 0.00
N GLU A 710 1.51 -34.34 0.09
CA GLU A 710 2.07 -33.31 -0.77
C GLU A 710 2.19 -33.81 -2.22
N GLY A 711 2.50 -35.09 -2.39
CA GLY A 711 2.54 -35.72 -3.71
C GLY A 711 1.17 -35.74 -4.37
N ARG A 712 0.11 -36.14 -3.66
CA ARG A 712 -1.27 -36.10 -4.16
C ARG A 712 -1.70 -34.70 -4.55
N GLU A 713 -1.38 -33.70 -3.70
CA GLU A 713 -1.70 -32.30 -4.02
C GLU A 713 -0.97 -31.81 -5.27
N ALA A 714 0.30 -32.19 -5.45
CA ALA A 714 1.08 -31.83 -6.63
C ALA A 714 0.50 -32.45 -7.91
N VAL A 715 0.10 -33.75 -7.87
CA VAL A 715 -0.57 -34.43 -8.99
C VAL A 715 -1.93 -33.81 -9.28
N ALA A 716 -2.74 -33.56 -8.25
CA ALA A 716 -4.07 -32.94 -8.40
C ALA A 716 -3.97 -31.56 -9.06
N ARG A 717 -2.99 -30.74 -8.64
CA ARG A 717 -2.74 -29.41 -9.22
C ARG A 717 -2.28 -29.48 -10.67
N ALA A 718 -1.44 -30.47 -11.01
CA ALA A 718 -1.01 -30.69 -12.38
C ALA A 718 -2.17 -31.10 -13.29
N LEU A 719 -3.01 -32.03 -12.84
CA LEU A 719 -4.21 -32.48 -13.56
C LEU A 719 -5.26 -31.37 -13.72
N ALA A 720 -5.45 -30.52 -12.69
CA ALA A 720 -6.35 -29.37 -12.76
C ALA A 720 -5.93 -28.32 -13.82
N THR A 721 -4.60 -28.21 -14.06
CA THR A 721 -4.06 -27.22 -14.99
C THR A 721 -3.90 -27.77 -16.42
N GLY A 722 -3.45 -29.01 -16.55
CA GLY A 722 -3.07 -29.61 -17.83
C GLY A 722 -3.90 -30.82 -18.23
N GLY A 723 -4.97 -31.14 -17.51
CA GLY A 723 -5.84 -32.27 -17.78
C GLY A 723 -5.11 -33.62 -17.76
N LEU A 724 -5.74 -34.62 -18.34
CA LEU A 724 -5.14 -35.96 -18.51
C LEU A 724 -3.98 -35.97 -19.51
N GLY A 725 -3.81 -34.92 -20.31
CA GLY A 725 -2.66 -34.72 -21.19
C GLY A 725 -1.32 -34.69 -20.45
N VAL A 726 -1.30 -34.36 -19.16
CA VAL A 726 -0.10 -34.41 -18.29
C VAL A 726 0.46 -35.83 -18.16
N ILE A 727 -0.42 -36.84 -18.17
CA ILE A 727 -0.04 -38.27 -18.15
C ILE A 727 0.23 -38.76 -19.57
N GLY A 728 -0.60 -38.35 -20.51
CA GLY A 728 -0.56 -38.70 -21.91
C GLY A 728 -1.36 -39.97 -22.25
N TRP A 729 -1.84 -40.04 -23.49
CA TRP A 729 -2.59 -41.18 -24.01
C TRP A 729 -1.68 -42.06 -24.87
N SER A 730 -1.53 -43.31 -24.50
CA SER A 730 -0.96 -44.29 -25.44
C SER A 730 -1.95 -44.55 -26.62
N PRO A 731 -1.50 -44.93 -27.79
CA PRO A 731 -2.42 -45.28 -28.90
C PRO A 731 -3.44 -46.37 -28.54
N GLY A 732 -3.07 -47.28 -27.65
CA GLY A 732 -3.98 -48.34 -27.13
C GLY A 732 -5.03 -47.77 -26.20
N ALA A 733 -4.64 -46.89 -25.25
CA ALA A 733 -5.54 -46.21 -24.34
C ALA A 733 -6.51 -45.26 -25.07
N ASP A 734 -6.00 -44.47 -26.05
CA ASP A 734 -6.83 -43.59 -26.85
C ASP A 734 -7.82 -44.38 -27.70
N GLY A 735 -7.37 -45.46 -28.36
CA GLY A 735 -8.24 -46.36 -29.08
C GLY A 735 -9.36 -47.00 -28.22
N LEU A 736 -9.04 -47.39 -27.02
CA LEU A 736 -10.07 -47.91 -26.06
C LEU A 736 -11.04 -46.78 -25.66
N ARG A 737 -10.52 -45.61 -25.33
CA ARG A 737 -11.32 -44.41 -24.99
C ARG A 737 -12.33 -44.07 -26.08
N ARG A 738 -11.92 -44.02 -27.37
CA ARG A 738 -12.79 -43.73 -28.53
C ARG A 738 -13.85 -44.78 -28.72
N ARG A 739 -13.50 -46.05 -28.49
CA ARG A 739 -14.48 -47.19 -28.58
C ARG A 739 -15.54 -47.09 -27.47
N LEU A 740 -15.15 -46.78 -26.26
CA LEU A 740 -16.07 -46.57 -25.13
C LEU A 740 -16.98 -45.34 -25.35
N ALA A 741 -16.41 -44.22 -25.85
CA ALA A 741 -17.20 -43.05 -26.20
C ALA A 741 -18.29 -43.38 -27.25
N LEU A 742 -17.98 -44.18 -28.28
CA LEU A 742 -18.95 -44.61 -29.23
C LEU A 742 -20.06 -45.45 -28.60
N LEU A 743 -19.70 -46.39 -27.70
CA LEU A 743 -20.68 -47.22 -26.98
C LEU A 743 -21.56 -46.36 -26.06
N ARG A 744 -21.00 -45.40 -25.34
CA ARG A 744 -21.76 -44.48 -24.51
C ARG A 744 -22.76 -43.66 -25.33
N ARG A 745 -22.34 -43.16 -26.47
CA ARG A 745 -23.17 -42.37 -27.38
C ARG A 745 -24.35 -43.16 -27.94
N GLU A 746 -24.12 -44.42 -28.37
CA GLU A 746 -25.09 -45.20 -29.13
C GLU A 746 -26.01 -46.08 -28.21
N LEU A 747 -25.47 -46.55 -27.06
CA LEU A 747 -26.17 -47.47 -26.15
C LEU A 747 -26.56 -46.81 -24.84
N GLY A 748 -25.90 -45.69 -24.43
CA GLY A 748 -26.09 -45.08 -23.12
C GLY A 748 -25.59 -45.94 -22.00
N ASP A 749 -26.32 -45.91 -20.84
CA ASP A 749 -25.99 -46.74 -19.70
C ASP A 749 -26.11 -48.23 -20.06
N PRO A 750 -25.25 -49.11 -19.47
CA PRO A 750 -24.28 -48.85 -18.44
C PRO A 750 -22.86 -48.48 -18.91
N TRP A 751 -22.64 -48.16 -20.20
CA TRP A 751 -21.30 -47.80 -20.68
C TRP A 751 -20.81 -46.48 -20.11
N PRO A 752 -19.51 -46.39 -19.66
CA PRO A 752 -19.02 -45.19 -18.99
C PRO A 752 -18.88 -43.99 -19.91
N ASP A 753 -19.17 -42.81 -19.37
CA ASP A 753 -18.74 -41.57 -19.96
C ASP A 753 -17.22 -41.45 -19.81
N VAL A 754 -16.52 -41.30 -20.92
CA VAL A 754 -15.07 -41.22 -21.02
C VAL A 754 -14.61 -39.87 -21.59
N SER A 755 -15.46 -38.83 -21.55
CA SER A 755 -15.05 -37.44 -21.77
C SER A 755 -14.05 -37.03 -20.72
N GLU A 756 -13.14 -36.09 -21.02
CA GLU A 756 -12.10 -35.68 -20.09
C GLU A 756 -12.70 -35.12 -18.79
N PRO A 757 -13.73 -34.26 -18.81
CA PRO A 757 -14.38 -33.81 -17.58
C PRO A 757 -14.95 -34.95 -16.72
N ALA A 758 -15.58 -35.95 -17.35
CA ALA A 758 -16.16 -37.09 -16.63
C ALA A 758 -15.09 -37.98 -16.01
N LEU A 759 -13.97 -38.20 -16.70
CA LEU A 759 -12.82 -38.95 -16.20
C LEU A 759 -12.11 -38.22 -15.06
N LEU A 760 -11.94 -36.89 -15.15
CA LEU A 760 -11.36 -36.08 -14.09
C LEU A 760 -12.23 -36.05 -12.84
N ALA A 761 -13.55 -35.99 -12.99
CA ALA A 761 -14.49 -36.03 -11.87
C ALA A 761 -14.45 -37.35 -11.08
N ARG A 762 -13.99 -38.46 -11.68
CA ARG A 762 -13.97 -39.82 -11.14
C ARG A 762 -12.57 -40.41 -11.01
N LEU A 763 -11.53 -39.57 -10.90
CA LEU A 763 -10.12 -40.01 -10.87
C LEU A 763 -9.86 -41.16 -9.89
N GLY A 764 -10.48 -41.12 -8.69
CA GLY A 764 -10.31 -42.15 -7.68
C GLY A 764 -10.83 -43.53 -8.07
N ASP A 765 -11.87 -43.62 -8.92
CA ASP A 765 -12.55 -44.86 -9.32
C ASP A 765 -11.70 -45.70 -10.29
N TRP A 766 -10.95 -45.05 -11.13
CA TRP A 766 -10.25 -45.73 -12.23
C TRP A 766 -8.73 -45.56 -12.22
N LEU A 767 -8.21 -44.44 -11.69
CA LEU A 767 -6.77 -44.11 -11.72
C LEU A 767 -6.11 -44.11 -10.32
N GLY A 768 -6.83 -44.46 -9.28
CA GLY A 768 -6.37 -44.40 -7.88
C GLY A 768 -4.99 -44.96 -7.61
N PRO A 769 -4.67 -46.25 -7.95
CA PRO A 769 -3.34 -46.81 -7.71
C PRO A 769 -2.23 -46.08 -8.44
N GLU A 770 -2.46 -45.62 -9.66
CA GLU A 770 -1.53 -44.90 -10.49
C GLU A 770 -1.27 -43.48 -9.93
N LEU A 771 -2.31 -42.82 -9.43
CA LEU A 771 -2.18 -41.48 -8.76
C LEU A 771 -1.34 -41.62 -7.48
N GLU A 772 -1.52 -42.69 -6.69
CA GLU A 772 -0.68 -42.93 -5.51
C GLU A 772 0.79 -43.21 -5.90
N ALA A 773 1.02 -43.95 -6.98
CA ALA A 773 2.34 -44.19 -7.48
C ALA A 773 3.01 -42.89 -7.98
N LEU A 774 2.30 -42.06 -8.73
CA LEU A 774 2.73 -40.74 -9.16
C LEU A 774 3.01 -39.81 -7.96
N ALA A 775 2.13 -39.80 -6.97
CA ALA A 775 2.32 -39.06 -5.73
C ALA A 775 3.59 -39.48 -4.98
N GLY A 776 3.96 -40.77 -5.05
CA GLY A 776 5.19 -41.30 -4.51
C GLY A 776 6.45 -41.00 -5.33
N GLY A 777 6.32 -40.31 -6.47
CA GLY A 777 7.43 -39.90 -7.36
C GLY A 777 7.65 -40.84 -8.55
N ALA A 778 6.75 -41.78 -8.86
CA ALA A 778 6.82 -42.57 -10.10
C ALA A 778 6.70 -41.66 -11.33
N SER A 779 7.26 -42.12 -12.47
CA SER A 779 7.21 -41.36 -13.72
C SER A 779 6.01 -41.76 -14.57
N VAL A 780 5.39 -40.80 -15.25
CA VAL A 780 4.33 -41.04 -16.25
C VAL A 780 4.81 -41.86 -17.45
N ARG A 781 6.11 -41.92 -17.70
CA ARG A 781 6.69 -42.63 -18.88
C ARG A 781 6.39 -44.11 -18.93
N GLY A 782 6.04 -44.73 -17.81
CA GLY A 782 5.71 -46.15 -17.70
C GLY A 782 4.22 -46.42 -17.50
N LEU A 783 3.37 -45.37 -17.56
CA LEU A 783 1.96 -45.48 -17.23
C LEU A 783 1.16 -45.57 -18.52
N ASP A 784 0.42 -46.71 -18.69
CA ASP A 784 -0.55 -46.88 -19.78
C ASP A 784 -1.98 -46.77 -19.22
N LEU A 785 -2.73 -45.77 -19.67
CA LEU A 785 -4.10 -45.55 -19.24
C LEU A 785 -5.09 -46.62 -19.75
N ALA A 786 -4.69 -47.56 -20.63
CA ALA A 786 -5.57 -48.62 -21.10
C ALA A 786 -6.07 -49.57 -19.98
N GLU A 787 -5.18 -49.97 -19.06
CA GLU A 787 -5.56 -50.82 -17.94
C GLU A 787 -6.45 -50.06 -16.90
N PRO A 788 -6.09 -48.82 -16.49
CA PRO A 788 -7.02 -48.03 -15.68
C PRO A 788 -8.39 -47.83 -16.29
N LEU A 789 -8.51 -47.53 -17.62
CA LEU A 789 -9.81 -47.39 -18.27
C LEU A 789 -10.66 -48.64 -18.23
N ARG A 790 -10.04 -49.87 -18.25
CA ARG A 790 -10.76 -51.12 -18.13
C ARG A 790 -11.47 -51.32 -16.80
N ARG A 791 -11.02 -50.62 -15.74
CA ARG A 791 -11.70 -50.62 -14.43
C ARG A 791 -13.10 -49.98 -14.46
N LEU A 792 -13.33 -49.09 -15.44
CA LEU A 792 -14.63 -48.46 -15.65
C LEU A 792 -15.63 -49.34 -16.42
N LEU A 793 -15.19 -50.49 -16.97
CA LEU A 793 -16.06 -51.34 -17.77
C LEU A 793 -17.17 -51.95 -16.96
N PRO A 794 -18.42 -51.93 -17.45
CA PRO A 794 -19.55 -52.55 -16.80
C PRO A 794 -19.54 -54.09 -16.99
N TRP A 795 -19.55 -54.85 -15.93
CA TRP A 795 -19.65 -56.27 -15.97
C TRP A 795 -21.09 -56.71 -15.67
N PRO A 796 -21.72 -57.65 -16.47
CA PRO A 796 -21.07 -58.54 -17.51
C PRO A 796 -20.96 -57.96 -18.92
N GLU A 797 -21.51 -56.83 -19.22
CA GLU A 797 -21.62 -56.23 -20.60
C GLU A 797 -20.28 -56.03 -21.27
N ALA A 798 -19.21 -55.80 -20.46
CA ALA A 798 -17.82 -55.64 -20.91
C ALA A 798 -17.33 -56.84 -21.73
N SER A 799 -17.87 -58.06 -21.52
CA SER A 799 -17.51 -59.23 -22.29
C SER A 799 -17.85 -59.11 -23.79
N ARG A 800 -18.80 -58.26 -24.11
CA ARG A 800 -19.24 -57.96 -25.49
C ARG A 800 -18.46 -56.87 -26.20
N LEU A 801 -17.52 -56.17 -25.50
CA LEU A 801 -16.81 -55.01 -26.02
C LEU A 801 -16.10 -55.33 -27.35
N GLY A 802 -15.47 -56.47 -27.48
CA GLY A 802 -14.78 -56.90 -28.70
C GLY A 802 -15.69 -57.20 -29.86
N GLY A 803 -16.93 -57.60 -29.57
CA GLY A 803 -17.96 -57.83 -30.59
C GLY A 803 -18.68 -56.55 -31.04
N LEU A 804 -18.96 -55.66 -30.08
CA LEU A 804 -19.68 -54.43 -30.32
C LEU A 804 -18.83 -53.40 -31.09
N VAL A 805 -17.57 -53.25 -30.68
CA VAL A 805 -16.63 -52.25 -31.23
C VAL A 805 -15.22 -52.90 -31.37
N PRO A 806 -15.03 -53.77 -32.37
CA PRO A 806 -13.77 -54.49 -32.55
C PRO A 806 -12.63 -53.52 -32.93
N GLU A 807 -11.41 -53.84 -32.57
CA GLU A 807 -10.23 -53.01 -32.99
C GLU A 807 -9.95 -53.13 -34.48
N ARG A 808 -10.33 -54.27 -35.09
CA ARG A 808 -10.09 -54.54 -36.49
C ARG A 808 -11.32 -55.23 -37.10
N LEU A 809 -11.61 -54.85 -38.31
CA LEU A 809 -12.66 -55.45 -39.12
C LEU A 809 -12.05 -56.55 -40.01
N GLU A 810 -12.63 -57.74 -40.03
CA GLU A 810 -12.26 -58.77 -40.96
C GLU A 810 -13.02 -58.52 -42.25
N VAL A 811 -12.29 -58.31 -43.33
CA VAL A 811 -12.82 -58.07 -44.65
C VAL A 811 -12.89 -59.35 -45.50
N PRO A 812 -13.70 -59.43 -46.56
CA PRO A 812 -13.89 -60.68 -47.37
C PRO A 812 -12.61 -61.34 -47.88
N SER A 813 -11.49 -60.60 -48.01
CA SER A 813 -10.18 -61.15 -48.36
C SER A 813 -9.51 -61.97 -47.23
N GLY A 814 -10.06 -61.95 -46.02
CA GLY A 814 -9.46 -62.51 -44.80
C GLY A 814 -8.46 -61.56 -44.12
N SER A 815 -8.29 -60.38 -44.65
CA SER A 815 -7.42 -59.35 -44.01
C SER A 815 -8.16 -58.72 -42.83
N ARG A 816 -7.42 -58.42 -41.74
CA ARG A 816 -7.93 -57.68 -40.58
C ARG A 816 -7.42 -56.24 -40.64
N VAL A 817 -8.34 -55.33 -40.96
CA VAL A 817 -8.06 -53.90 -41.16
C VAL A 817 -8.43 -53.13 -39.89
N PRO A 818 -7.59 -52.22 -39.40
CA PRO A 818 -7.91 -51.43 -38.19
C PRO A 818 -9.07 -50.49 -38.47
N ILE A 819 -9.93 -50.28 -37.46
CA ILE A 819 -11.01 -49.34 -37.45
C ILE A 819 -10.57 -48.12 -36.76
N ALA A 820 -10.66 -46.96 -37.45
CA ALA A 820 -10.43 -45.65 -36.84
C ALA A 820 -11.79 -45.16 -36.24
N TYR A 821 -11.83 -45.11 -34.92
CA TYR A 821 -12.97 -44.60 -34.18
C TYR A 821 -12.92 -43.07 -34.08
N PRO A 822 -14.07 -42.37 -34.01
CA PRO A 822 -14.17 -40.93 -33.87
C PRO A 822 -13.40 -40.42 -32.65
N GLU A 823 -12.98 -39.15 -32.70
CA GLU A 823 -12.43 -38.47 -31.54
C GLU A 823 -13.48 -38.34 -30.44
N VAL A 824 -13.04 -38.24 -29.22
CA VAL A 824 -13.93 -38.01 -28.07
C VAL A 824 -14.18 -36.52 -27.95
N ASP A 825 -15.45 -36.13 -27.93
CA ASP A 825 -15.81 -34.71 -27.71
C ASP A 825 -15.55 -34.37 -26.24
N ASP A 826 -14.45 -33.64 -25.98
CA ASP A 826 -14.04 -33.18 -24.64
C ASP A 826 -14.64 -31.83 -24.27
N ASP A 827 -15.12 -31.07 -25.27
CA ASP A 827 -15.81 -29.80 -25.06
C ASP A 827 -17.31 -30.07 -24.86
N GLY A 828 -17.73 -30.05 -23.59
CA GLY A 828 -19.13 -30.14 -23.19
C GLY A 828 -19.96 -28.90 -23.52
N ASP A 829 -19.65 -28.17 -24.60
CA ASP A 829 -20.37 -26.98 -25.03
C ASP A 829 -21.18 -27.23 -26.34
N ALA A 830 -22.41 -27.68 -26.15
CA ALA A 830 -23.44 -27.56 -27.17
C ALA A 830 -23.85 -26.08 -27.30
N GLY A 831 -23.09 -25.27 -28.03
CA GLY A 831 -23.52 -23.93 -28.33
C GLY A 831 -22.47 -22.85 -28.44
N ARG A 832 -21.66 -22.86 -29.52
CA ARG A 832 -21.21 -21.63 -30.19
C ARG A 832 -20.75 -21.93 -31.59
N GLY A 833 -21.69 -21.71 -32.55
CA GLY A 833 -21.37 -21.64 -33.95
C GLY A 833 -20.64 -20.34 -34.28
N GLY A 834 -19.76 -20.43 -35.26
CA GLY A 834 -19.25 -19.22 -35.90
C GLY A 834 -17.94 -19.44 -36.65
N GLY A 835 -18.05 -19.68 -37.96
CA GLY A 835 -16.97 -19.32 -38.90
C GLY A 835 -16.36 -20.47 -39.71
N GLU A 836 -16.86 -20.75 -40.79
CA GLU A 836 -16.51 -20.59 -42.18
C GLU A 836 -16.99 -21.76 -43.08
N GLU A 837 -17.76 -21.37 -44.05
CA GLU A 837 -18.36 -22.22 -45.06
C GLU A 837 -17.30 -22.95 -45.91
N ALA A 838 -17.44 -24.28 -46.00
CA ALA A 838 -17.06 -25.00 -47.19
C ALA A 838 -18.26 -25.87 -47.62
N ALA A 839 -18.75 -25.57 -48.76
CA ALA A 839 -20.01 -25.99 -49.34
C ALA A 839 -20.22 -27.51 -49.51
N GLY A 840 -21.43 -27.98 -49.22
CA GLY A 840 -22.08 -29.05 -49.98
C GLY A 840 -22.20 -30.41 -49.30
N GLY A 841 -23.40 -30.70 -48.75
CA GLY A 841 -23.79 -32.08 -48.48
C GLY A 841 -24.61 -32.28 -47.21
N SER A 842 -25.92 -32.30 -47.39
CA SER A 842 -26.98 -32.62 -46.44
C SER A 842 -26.73 -33.76 -45.48
N GLY A 843 -27.11 -33.62 -44.20
CA GLY A 843 -27.47 -34.72 -43.32
C GLY A 843 -26.58 -34.86 -42.10
N GLU A 844 -27.17 -34.81 -40.91
CA GLU A 844 -26.63 -35.15 -39.60
C GLU A 844 -25.70 -36.38 -39.61
N THR A 845 -24.40 -36.18 -39.75
CA THR A 845 -23.41 -37.25 -39.62
C THR A 845 -22.59 -36.98 -38.35
N GLY A 846 -23.06 -37.47 -37.19
CA GLY A 846 -22.18 -37.74 -36.07
C GLY A 846 -21.01 -38.55 -36.60
N ALA A 847 -19.77 -38.16 -36.18
CA ALA A 847 -18.56 -38.80 -36.64
C ALA A 847 -18.64 -40.34 -36.47
N ARG A 848 -18.40 -41.08 -37.58
CA ARG A 848 -18.60 -42.55 -37.66
C ARG A 848 -17.29 -43.29 -37.74
N PRO A 849 -17.24 -44.59 -37.36
CA PRO A 849 -16.05 -45.41 -37.51
C PRO A 849 -15.61 -45.53 -38.96
N VAL A 850 -14.34 -45.38 -39.26
CA VAL A 850 -13.76 -45.39 -40.59
C VAL A 850 -12.84 -46.59 -40.76
N VAL A 851 -12.96 -47.28 -41.91
CA VAL A 851 -12.08 -48.36 -42.35
C VAL A 851 -11.44 -48.00 -43.67
N ALA A 852 -10.12 -47.82 -43.68
CA ALA A 852 -9.35 -47.58 -44.88
C ALA A 852 -8.84 -48.92 -45.45
N VAL A 853 -9.41 -49.37 -46.59
CA VAL A 853 -9.15 -50.70 -47.14
C VAL A 853 -9.04 -50.64 -48.70
N LYS A 854 -8.21 -51.49 -49.25
CA LYS A 854 -8.17 -51.62 -50.73
C LYS A 854 -9.49 -52.11 -51.25
N LEU A 855 -10.00 -51.48 -52.29
CA LEU A 855 -11.30 -51.76 -52.88
C LEU A 855 -11.46 -53.27 -53.28
N GLN A 856 -10.35 -53.91 -53.73
CA GLN A 856 -10.40 -55.32 -54.14
C GLN A 856 -10.56 -56.26 -52.91
N GLU A 857 -10.32 -55.82 -51.74
CA GLU A 857 -10.51 -56.62 -50.53
C GLU A 857 -11.96 -56.64 -50.04
N CYS A 858 -12.79 -55.75 -50.60
CA CYS A 858 -14.24 -55.64 -50.29
C CYS A 858 -15.17 -56.34 -51.32
N PHE A 859 -14.64 -56.94 -52.38
CA PHE A 859 -15.47 -57.64 -53.32
C PHE A 859 -16.24 -58.80 -52.68
N GLY A 860 -17.44 -59.03 -53.13
CA GLY A 860 -18.30 -60.02 -52.52
C GLY A 860 -19.16 -59.54 -51.35
N TRP A 861 -18.94 -58.34 -50.88
CA TRP A 861 -19.74 -57.75 -49.78
C TRP A 861 -21.00 -57.10 -50.31
N ALA A 862 -22.15 -57.73 -49.96
CA ALA A 862 -23.46 -57.28 -50.42
C ALA A 862 -24.04 -56.16 -49.54
N ALA A 863 -23.62 -56.02 -48.35
CA ALA A 863 -24.06 -55.00 -47.43
C ALA A 863 -22.89 -54.41 -46.60
N THR A 864 -23.02 -53.11 -46.24
CA THR A 864 -22.04 -52.47 -45.38
C THR A 864 -22.09 -53.06 -43.97
N PRO A 865 -20.96 -53.48 -43.42
CA PRO A 865 -20.90 -53.94 -42.03
C PRO A 865 -21.33 -52.85 -41.07
N ARG A 866 -22.03 -53.24 -40.03
CA ARG A 866 -22.48 -52.35 -38.96
C ARG A 866 -21.95 -52.79 -37.62
N LEU A 867 -21.52 -51.85 -36.80
CA LEU A 867 -21.07 -52.01 -35.44
C LEU A 867 -22.20 -51.74 -34.43
N VAL A 868 -21.92 -51.97 -33.15
CA VAL A 868 -22.82 -51.65 -32.06
C VAL A 868 -24.20 -52.32 -32.24
N ASP A 869 -24.23 -53.65 -32.33
CA ASP A 869 -25.44 -54.44 -32.57
C ASP A 869 -26.23 -53.94 -33.79
N GLY A 870 -25.52 -53.60 -34.87
CA GLY A 870 -26.14 -53.20 -36.13
C GLY A 870 -26.59 -51.74 -36.20
N ARG A 871 -26.31 -50.92 -35.22
CA ARG A 871 -26.75 -49.49 -35.19
C ARG A 871 -25.88 -48.59 -36.06
N VAL A 872 -24.56 -48.72 -36.02
CA VAL A 872 -23.63 -47.80 -36.64
C VAL A 872 -22.98 -48.39 -37.90
N PRO A 873 -23.25 -47.87 -39.09
CA PRO A 873 -22.59 -48.30 -40.33
C PRO A 873 -21.12 -47.84 -40.30
N VAL A 874 -20.23 -48.69 -40.85
CA VAL A 874 -18.82 -48.35 -41.04
C VAL A 874 -18.68 -47.51 -42.31
N VAL A 875 -17.93 -46.45 -42.24
CA VAL A 875 -17.54 -45.65 -43.42
C VAL A 875 -16.28 -46.25 -44.04
N PHE A 876 -16.34 -46.64 -45.30
CA PHE A 876 -15.22 -47.15 -46.03
C PHE A 876 -14.48 -46.07 -46.80
N HIS A 877 -13.23 -45.90 -46.51
CA HIS A 877 -12.29 -45.22 -47.41
C HIS A 877 -11.70 -46.30 -48.34
N LEU A 878 -12.30 -46.45 -49.51
CA LEU A 878 -11.85 -47.39 -50.49
C LEU A 878 -10.56 -46.89 -51.13
N LEU A 879 -9.54 -47.70 -51.08
CA LEU A 879 -8.21 -47.34 -51.55
C LEU A 879 -7.86 -48.09 -52.86
N SER A 880 -7.06 -47.44 -53.68
CA SER A 880 -6.38 -48.06 -54.79
C SER A 880 -5.41 -49.13 -54.38
N PRO A 881 -4.91 -49.97 -55.23
CA PRO A 881 -3.85 -50.94 -54.94
C PRO A 881 -2.59 -50.32 -54.37
N ALA A 882 -2.32 -49.05 -54.69
CA ALA A 882 -1.19 -48.26 -54.18
C ALA A 882 -1.53 -47.50 -52.88
N GLY A 883 -2.70 -47.73 -52.26
CA GLY A 883 -3.10 -47.09 -51.00
C GLY A 883 -3.60 -45.64 -51.13
N ARG A 884 -3.94 -45.18 -52.37
CA ARG A 884 -4.50 -43.83 -52.58
C ARG A 884 -6.01 -43.87 -52.47
N PRO A 885 -6.69 -42.89 -51.90
CA PRO A 885 -8.15 -42.84 -51.84
C PRO A 885 -8.77 -42.90 -53.25
N LEU A 886 -9.82 -43.69 -53.37
CA LEU A 886 -10.65 -43.81 -54.58
C LEU A 886 -12.10 -43.32 -54.38
N ALA A 887 -12.68 -43.71 -53.27
CA ALA A 887 -14.02 -43.33 -52.87
C ALA A 887 -14.22 -43.42 -51.38
N VAL A 888 -15.20 -42.68 -50.87
CA VAL A 888 -15.69 -42.77 -49.48
C VAL A 888 -17.16 -43.20 -49.57
N THR A 889 -17.55 -44.22 -48.85
CA THR A 889 -18.93 -44.71 -48.84
C THR A 889 -19.25 -45.37 -47.49
N ASP A 890 -20.45 -45.16 -47.02
CA ASP A 890 -21.11 -45.88 -45.94
C ASP A 890 -22.14 -46.89 -46.42
N ASP A 891 -22.35 -46.95 -47.75
CA ASP A 891 -23.21 -47.91 -48.42
C ASP A 891 -22.48 -48.56 -49.63
N LEU A 892 -21.92 -49.76 -49.36
CA LEU A 892 -21.22 -50.51 -50.37
C LEU A 892 -22.17 -50.97 -51.47
N ALA A 893 -23.43 -51.28 -51.18
CA ALA A 893 -24.38 -51.73 -52.14
C ALA A 893 -24.62 -50.64 -53.20
N SER A 894 -24.93 -49.41 -52.80
CA SER A 894 -25.08 -48.24 -53.64
C SER A 894 -23.78 -47.93 -54.44
N PHE A 895 -22.63 -48.08 -53.80
CA PHE A 895 -21.33 -47.86 -54.42
C PHE A 895 -21.11 -48.88 -55.54
N TRP A 896 -21.41 -50.15 -55.33
CA TRP A 896 -21.30 -51.19 -56.40
C TRP A 896 -22.25 -50.96 -57.55
N SER A 897 -23.48 -50.50 -57.27
CA SER A 897 -24.52 -50.29 -58.33
C SER A 897 -24.28 -49.05 -59.19
N GLY A 898 -23.52 -48.08 -58.72
CA GLY A 898 -23.32 -46.80 -59.38
C GLY A 898 -21.83 -46.41 -59.58
N PRO A 899 -21.18 -45.76 -58.56
CA PRO A 899 -19.84 -45.16 -58.70
C PRO A 899 -18.74 -46.16 -59.11
N TYR A 900 -18.89 -47.43 -58.75
CA TYR A 900 -17.89 -48.46 -59.05
C TYR A 900 -17.62 -48.57 -60.58
N ALA A 901 -18.59 -48.43 -61.42
CA ALA A 901 -18.40 -48.55 -62.93
C ALA A 901 -17.39 -47.49 -63.41
N GLN A 902 -17.48 -46.27 -62.89
CA GLN A 902 -16.54 -45.18 -63.22
C GLN A 902 -15.17 -45.45 -62.63
N VAL A 903 -15.06 -45.80 -61.32
CA VAL A 903 -13.80 -46.15 -60.67
C VAL A 903 -13.10 -47.32 -61.37
N ARG A 904 -13.87 -48.33 -61.82
CA ARG A 904 -13.37 -49.46 -62.59
C ARG A 904 -12.75 -49.02 -63.92
N ALA A 905 -13.46 -48.17 -64.66
CA ALA A 905 -13.00 -47.69 -65.95
C ALA A 905 -11.67 -46.93 -65.84
N GLU A 906 -11.57 -46.07 -64.88
CA GLU A 906 -10.33 -45.30 -64.61
C GLU A 906 -9.17 -46.19 -64.11
N MET A 907 -9.42 -47.04 -63.14
CA MET A 907 -8.41 -47.79 -62.41
C MET A 907 -7.91 -49.01 -63.15
N ARG A 908 -8.73 -49.64 -64.12
CA ARG A 908 -8.30 -50.74 -64.93
C ARG A 908 -7.13 -50.40 -65.83
N GLY A 909 -7.12 -49.20 -66.39
CA GLY A 909 -5.96 -48.70 -67.19
C GLY A 909 -4.73 -48.45 -66.35
N ARG A 910 -4.88 -47.88 -65.07
CA ARG A 910 -3.79 -47.51 -64.21
C ARG A 910 -3.16 -48.70 -63.41
N TYR A 911 -4.00 -49.75 -63.14
CA TYR A 911 -3.57 -50.92 -62.35
C TYR A 911 -3.97 -52.24 -63.06
N PRO A 912 -3.51 -52.52 -64.26
CA PRO A 912 -3.93 -53.69 -65.09
C PRO A 912 -3.64 -55.06 -64.46
N LYS A 913 -2.71 -55.14 -63.54
CA LYS A 913 -2.33 -56.33 -62.79
C LYS A 913 -3.25 -56.72 -61.63
N HIS A 914 -4.20 -55.85 -61.31
CA HIS A 914 -5.17 -56.09 -60.24
C HIS A 914 -6.54 -56.48 -60.84
N PRO A 915 -7.41 -57.19 -60.09
CA PRO A 915 -8.72 -57.58 -60.59
C PRO A 915 -9.64 -56.34 -60.59
N TRP A 916 -10.34 -56.14 -61.70
CA TRP A 916 -11.39 -55.10 -61.87
C TRP A 916 -12.59 -55.76 -62.54
N PRO A 917 -13.35 -56.67 -61.84
CA PRO A 917 -14.48 -57.40 -62.30
C PRO A 917 -15.60 -56.51 -62.82
N GLU A 918 -16.48 -57.04 -63.72
CA GLU A 918 -17.71 -56.38 -64.12
C GLU A 918 -18.78 -56.45 -63.07
N ASP A 919 -18.80 -57.59 -62.39
CA ASP A 919 -19.64 -57.81 -61.23
C ASP A 919 -18.84 -57.88 -59.93
N PRO A 920 -18.87 -56.80 -59.12
CA PRO A 920 -18.13 -56.76 -57.83
C PRO A 920 -18.84 -57.58 -56.76
N TRP A 921 -20.10 -57.92 -56.93
CA TRP A 921 -20.91 -58.62 -55.93
C TRP A 921 -20.53 -60.09 -55.73
N THR A 922 -20.19 -60.75 -56.85
CA THR A 922 -19.84 -62.16 -56.86
C THR A 922 -18.33 -62.43 -57.02
N ALA A 923 -17.56 -61.34 -57.20
CA ALA A 923 -16.15 -61.50 -57.43
C ALA A 923 -15.38 -61.89 -56.16
N PRO A 924 -14.41 -62.80 -56.20
CA PRO A 924 -13.61 -63.14 -55.03
C PRO A 924 -12.76 -61.97 -54.58
N ALA A 925 -12.86 -61.66 -53.31
CA ALA A 925 -12.00 -60.65 -52.61
C ALA A 925 -10.53 -61.05 -52.57
N THR A 926 -9.60 -60.13 -52.79
CA THR A 926 -8.19 -60.45 -52.75
C THR A 926 -7.32 -59.23 -52.33
N ALA A 927 -6.36 -59.50 -51.51
CA ALA A 927 -5.31 -58.50 -51.13
C ALA A 927 -4.12 -58.59 -52.16
N ARG A 928 -4.07 -59.55 -53.08
CA ARG A 928 -2.94 -59.84 -53.99
C ARG A 928 -3.25 -59.47 -55.43
N THR A 929 -2.17 -59.35 -56.22
CA THR A 929 -2.25 -59.25 -57.68
C THR A 929 -2.76 -60.54 -58.30
N LYS A 930 -3.34 -60.53 -59.53
CA LYS A 930 -3.65 -61.72 -60.32
C LYS A 930 -2.41 -62.61 -60.46
N LYS A 931 -2.55 -63.89 -60.12
CA LYS A 931 -1.50 -64.83 -60.52
C LYS A 931 -1.42 -64.82 -62.09
N ARG A 932 -0.18 -64.67 -62.61
CA ARG A 932 0.06 -64.94 -64.01
C ARG A 932 -0.26 -66.46 -64.28
N GLY A 933 -1.36 -66.68 -65.11
CA GLY A 933 -1.66 -67.96 -65.66
C GLY A 933 -0.69 -68.26 -66.79
#